data_dea5e9f2af3312bf89d96f75c74cbc6b
#
_entry.id   dea5e9f2af3312bf89d96f75c74cbc6b
#
_cell.length_a   1.000
_cell.length_b   1.000
_cell.length_c   1.000
_cell.angle_alpha   90.00
_cell.angle_beta   90.00
_cell.angle_gamma   90.00
#
_symmetry.space_group_name_H-M   'P 1'
#
loop_
_entity.id
_entity.type
_entity.pdbx_description
1 polymer ?
#
loop_
_entity_poly.entity_id
_entity_poly.type
_entity_poly.pdbx_seq_one_letter_code
_entity_poly.pdbx_strand_id
1 'polypeptide(L)'
;ELYIFPDEAKLRSLKITQNDLKSAIDNSNQVSGSLSVKDGYYQYSISFASQIMSSEELQEVYLNINGRLLQIKDVAQVGIRPREKRGIFFNGDKQSLCLAVIKQSNARMSDMKEKVTKLLDQFREEYSDVEFSVSRDQALLLNYSIDNLAQSLWQGILLAIVSMLFFLRDARSPLIIAISIPVSVVISMLFFQLIGISINTISLSGLILGVGMMVDNSIITIDNINQHRMRGKSLFQSCLDGTNEIITPLLSSVLTTCAIFVPLIFMSGIAGALFYDQAMAVSIGLFVSLAVSITIVPVVFHLLFMRAKEGRVTRFIQRISFKHLDTYYTNIFNFIFRHRRTAVASCLITLVLGTIIATRLHLERMPAIETNEMILRIDWNASIHMDENEKRVKDIIARFGNKCEEISCHTGEKMFFLNREKNQNINEAEFYIRTRDFRDLEHTITSIREYIKSDYPVAKVDIAKVDNLFEQLFKDDDVPLIVYLSGESRRGSVELDSVNLFIEHLDSLMPGLQLDKPSTSERIVVEILPDRLALYKVNQSSLINILEKNISKMNIGKLNTGSRYVPIVITGEEKTILDIIRSSFVSNNDQLDIPVSALTRIEKELDYKSIIGRKEGVVIPINIYNVGDSTAQIIQTIKQEAGSRNLNTIFDGQYFSGKETLWEMVMVVIVAILMLYFILAAQFESLTLPLILLIEIPLDVAFTVLILWISGISLNLMSMIGIVVMSGIVINDSILKIDTIIRLQRSGLPLEEAIHEGGVRRLKPILMTSLTTIFALVPMLWGNDIGTQLQRPMSITLISGMTIGTFVSLFIIPLFYYYLERIFISRKQ
;
A
#
# COMPACT_ATOMS: atom_id res chain seq x y z
N GLU A 1 37.50 6.73 -16.42
CA GLU A 1 38.63 5.99 -15.87
C GLU A 1 39.91 6.30 -16.66
N LEU A 2 41.04 6.29 -15.97
CA LEU A 2 42.37 6.38 -16.59
C LEU A 2 42.82 4.94 -16.85
N TYR A 3 43.03 4.59 -18.12
CA TYR A 3 43.44 3.24 -18.47
C TYR A 3 44.91 3.18 -18.82
N ILE A 4 45.53 2.07 -18.46
CA ILE A 4 46.86 1.67 -18.84
C ILE A 4 46.72 0.41 -19.68
N PHE A 5 47.15 0.48 -20.90
CA PHE A 5 47.13 -0.63 -21.86
C PHE A 5 48.54 -1.15 -22.07
N PRO A 6 48.96 -2.22 -21.39
CA PRO A 6 50.34 -2.76 -21.50
C PRO A 6 50.59 -3.36 -22.89
N ASP A 7 51.77 -3.14 -23.42
CA ASP A 7 52.28 -3.87 -24.57
C ASP A 7 52.81 -5.24 -24.10
N GLU A 8 52.00 -6.27 -24.26
CA GLU A 8 52.35 -7.60 -23.77
C GLU A 8 53.64 -8.18 -24.39
N ALA A 9 53.94 -7.83 -25.66
CA ALA A 9 55.15 -8.29 -26.29
C ALA A 9 56.38 -7.66 -25.66
N LYS A 10 56.34 -6.35 -25.35
CA LYS A 10 57.43 -5.66 -24.63
C LYS A 10 57.52 -6.14 -23.19
N LEU A 11 56.42 -6.34 -22.49
CA LEU A 11 56.43 -6.83 -21.12
C LEU A 11 57.13 -8.20 -21.03
N ARG A 12 56.75 -9.12 -21.93
CA ARG A 12 57.37 -10.45 -21.98
C ARG A 12 58.86 -10.39 -22.29
N SER A 13 59.26 -9.59 -23.30
CA SER A 13 60.66 -9.46 -23.69
C SER A 13 61.55 -8.87 -22.61
N LEU A 14 60.99 -7.97 -21.79
CA LEU A 14 61.69 -7.31 -20.70
C LEU A 14 61.48 -8.04 -19.35
N LYS A 15 60.71 -9.13 -19.32
CA LYS A 15 60.35 -9.89 -18.11
C LYS A 15 59.66 -9.01 -17.05
N ILE A 16 58.83 -8.07 -17.49
CA ILE A 16 58.05 -7.17 -16.63
C ILE A 16 56.69 -7.81 -16.39
N THR A 17 56.24 -7.81 -15.15
CA THR A 17 54.91 -8.24 -14.80
C THR A 17 53.94 -7.05 -14.61
N GLN A 18 52.65 -7.25 -14.74
CA GLN A 18 51.68 -6.19 -14.43
C GLN A 18 51.69 -5.79 -12.93
N ASN A 19 52.16 -6.72 -12.05
CA ASN A 19 52.37 -6.39 -10.65
C ASN A 19 53.54 -5.42 -10.46
N ASP A 20 54.54 -5.47 -11.30
CA ASP A 20 55.65 -4.50 -11.28
C ASP A 20 55.16 -3.11 -11.69
N LEU A 21 54.27 -3.04 -12.69
CA LEU A 21 53.57 -1.81 -13.06
C LEU A 21 52.71 -1.28 -11.89
N LYS A 22 51.92 -2.17 -11.27
CA LYS A 22 51.12 -1.79 -10.10
C LYS A 22 52.04 -1.27 -8.97
N SER A 23 53.04 -1.99 -8.61
CA SER A 23 53.96 -1.61 -7.52
C SER A 23 54.67 -0.27 -7.78
N ALA A 24 55.04 -0.02 -9.01
CA ALA A 24 55.64 1.26 -9.38
C ALA A 24 54.66 2.43 -9.25
N ILE A 25 53.40 2.23 -9.66
CA ILE A 25 52.36 3.23 -9.54
C ILE A 25 51.98 3.44 -8.08
N ASP A 26 51.79 2.38 -7.32
CA ASP A 26 51.44 2.43 -5.88
C ASP A 26 52.53 3.18 -5.10
N ASN A 27 53.81 2.92 -5.41
CA ASN A 27 54.96 3.60 -4.79
C ASN A 27 55.05 5.08 -5.17
N SER A 28 54.65 5.45 -6.38
CA SER A 28 54.68 6.83 -6.87
C SER A 28 53.42 7.62 -6.55
N ASN A 29 52.33 6.96 -6.09
CA ASN A 29 51.05 7.57 -5.78
C ASN A 29 50.69 7.39 -4.31
N GLN A 30 51.57 7.70 -3.41
CA GLN A 30 51.38 7.58 -1.98
C GLN A 30 50.88 8.90 -1.36
N VAL A 31 49.84 8.81 -0.56
CA VAL A 31 49.38 9.89 0.31
C VAL A 31 49.95 9.65 1.70
N SER A 32 50.94 10.41 2.06
CA SER A 32 51.44 10.38 3.43
C SER A 32 50.60 11.28 4.32
N GLY A 33 50.22 10.79 5.50
CA GLY A 33 49.53 11.61 6.52
C GLY A 33 50.38 12.84 6.91
N SER A 34 49.72 13.87 7.45
CA SER A 34 50.40 15.05 7.93
C SER A 34 51.35 14.70 9.09
N LEU A 35 52.62 14.90 8.91
CA LEU A 35 53.62 14.84 9.95
C LEU A 35 53.85 16.25 10.51
N SER A 36 54.09 16.36 11.79
CA SER A 36 54.51 17.65 12.37
C SER A 36 55.87 17.53 12.97
N VAL A 37 56.72 18.50 12.66
CA VAL A 37 58.06 18.63 13.21
C VAL A 37 58.15 19.92 13.98
N LYS A 38 58.74 19.83 15.20
CA LYS A 38 59.06 20.98 16.03
C LYS A 38 60.47 21.39 15.73
N ASP A 39 60.62 22.65 15.31
CA ASP A 39 61.93 23.27 15.11
C ASP A 39 62.04 24.56 15.95
N GLY A 40 62.72 24.48 17.06
CA GLY A 40 62.81 25.55 18.07
C GLY A 40 61.42 25.88 18.66
N TYR A 41 60.96 27.11 18.45
CA TYR A 41 59.66 27.60 18.90
C TYR A 41 58.50 27.35 17.92
N TYR A 42 58.81 26.81 16.72
CA TYR A 42 57.84 26.65 15.65
C TYR A 42 57.49 25.16 15.47
N GLN A 43 56.29 24.90 15.06
CA GLN A 43 55.80 23.58 14.66
C GLN A 43 55.36 23.65 13.20
N TYR A 44 56.04 22.88 12.35
CA TYR A 44 55.77 22.82 10.92
C TYR A 44 54.99 21.56 10.62
N SER A 45 53.96 21.70 9.77
CA SER A 45 53.25 20.57 9.16
C SER A 45 54.01 20.18 7.88
N ILE A 46 54.45 18.95 7.80
CA ILE A 46 55.15 18.40 6.61
C ILE A 46 54.15 17.57 5.85
N SER A 47 53.92 17.89 4.58
CA SER A 47 53.17 17.09 3.63
C SER A 47 54.11 16.59 2.53
N PHE A 48 53.95 15.30 2.18
CA PHE A 48 54.69 14.74 1.06
C PHE A 48 53.81 14.83 -0.17
N ALA A 49 54.24 15.56 -1.19
CA ALA A 49 53.55 15.71 -2.46
C ALA A 49 54.07 14.64 -3.45
N SER A 50 53.58 13.40 -3.28
CA SER A 50 53.90 12.31 -4.21
C SER A 50 52.62 11.72 -4.85
N GLN A 51 51.60 12.56 -5.07
CA GLN A 51 50.41 12.12 -5.77
C GLN A 51 50.51 12.37 -7.26
N ILE A 52 50.10 11.38 -8.03
CA ILE A 52 49.94 11.52 -9.48
C ILE A 52 48.61 12.30 -9.67
N MET A 53 48.70 13.44 -10.36
CA MET A 53 47.57 14.36 -10.59
C MET A 53 47.10 14.40 -12.06
N SER A 54 47.93 13.93 -12.99
CA SER A 54 47.61 13.94 -14.41
C SER A 54 47.99 12.63 -15.14
N SER A 55 47.45 12.45 -16.35
CA SER A 55 47.78 11.30 -17.19
C SER A 55 49.24 11.36 -17.69
N GLU A 56 49.78 12.56 -17.84
CA GLU A 56 51.14 12.82 -18.26
C GLU A 56 52.12 12.41 -17.18
N GLU A 57 51.84 12.76 -15.91
CA GLU A 57 52.68 12.33 -14.78
C GLU A 57 52.64 10.80 -14.60
N LEU A 58 51.49 10.14 -14.86
CA LEU A 58 51.42 8.69 -14.83
C LEU A 58 52.27 8.04 -15.92
N GLN A 59 52.35 8.64 -17.13
CA GLN A 59 53.22 8.14 -18.19
C GLN A 59 54.70 8.24 -17.85
N GLU A 60 55.10 9.19 -17.02
CA GLU A 60 56.47 9.45 -16.63
C GLU A 60 56.93 8.68 -15.39
N VAL A 61 56.05 7.90 -14.74
CA VAL A 61 56.41 7.05 -13.61
C VAL A 61 57.47 6.06 -14.00
N TYR A 62 58.51 5.98 -13.19
CA TYR A 62 59.67 5.14 -13.43
C TYR A 62 59.50 3.71 -12.91
N LEU A 63 59.89 2.77 -13.75
CA LEU A 63 59.98 1.34 -13.48
C LEU A 63 61.46 0.99 -13.36
N ASN A 64 61.91 0.52 -12.21
CA ASN A 64 63.26 -0.01 -12.05
C ASN A 64 63.23 -1.54 -12.07
N ILE A 65 63.65 -2.12 -13.19
CA ILE A 65 63.64 -3.57 -13.41
C ILE A 65 65.04 -4.05 -13.79
N ASN A 66 65.58 -4.90 -12.93
CA ASN A 66 66.94 -5.47 -13.13
C ASN A 66 68.00 -4.38 -13.39
N GLY A 67 67.90 -3.23 -12.72
CA GLY A 67 68.83 -2.10 -12.89
C GLY A 67 68.64 -1.24 -14.15
N ARG A 68 67.58 -1.48 -14.91
CA ARG A 68 67.15 -0.63 -16.04
C ARG A 68 66.03 0.28 -15.59
N LEU A 69 66.15 1.55 -15.86
CA LEU A 69 65.13 2.58 -15.65
C LEU A 69 64.31 2.73 -16.92
N LEU A 70 63.04 2.42 -16.86
CA LEU A 70 62.05 2.57 -17.92
C LEU A 70 60.93 3.47 -17.44
N GLN A 71 60.20 4.12 -18.32
CA GLN A 71 58.97 4.83 -17.98
C GLN A 71 57.74 4.04 -18.42
N ILE A 72 56.57 4.27 -17.77
CA ILE A 72 55.34 3.55 -18.13
C ILE A 72 55.04 3.72 -19.62
N LYS A 73 55.24 4.88 -20.20
CA LYS A 73 55.01 5.14 -21.65
C LYS A 73 55.87 4.27 -22.57
N ASP A 74 56.98 3.69 -22.08
CA ASP A 74 57.82 2.83 -22.90
C ASP A 74 57.25 1.44 -23.07
N VAL A 75 56.42 1.00 -22.11
CA VAL A 75 55.91 -0.36 -22.02
C VAL A 75 54.39 -0.44 -22.04
N ALA A 76 53.66 0.68 -21.95
CA ALA A 76 52.23 0.76 -21.96
C ALA A 76 51.72 2.06 -22.56
N GLN A 77 50.50 2.04 -23.13
CA GLN A 77 49.77 3.22 -23.52
C GLN A 77 48.87 3.67 -22.36
N VAL A 78 48.86 4.98 -22.09
CA VAL A 78 48.04 5.57 -21.07
C VAL A 78 47.05 6.53 -21.70
N GLY A 79 45.77 6.44 -21.32
CA GLY A 79 44.73 7.33 -21.84
C GLY A 79 43.53 7.41 -20.93
N ILE A 80 42.61 8.30 -21.25
CA ILE A 80 41.37 8.47 -20.55
C ILE A 80 40.24 7.90 -21.40
N ARG A 81 39.39 7.07 -20.81
CA ARG A 81 38.15 6.58 -21.47
C ARG A 81 36.95 6.72 -20.54
N PRO A 82 35.74 6.79 -21.08
CA PRO A 82 34.54 6.65 -20.28
C PRO A 82 34.57 5.32 -19.53
N ARG A 83 34.02 5.31 -18.32
CA ARG A 83 33.77 4.05 -17.61
C ARG A 83 32.67 3.26 -18.34
N GLU A 84 32.77 1.94 -18.32
CA GLU A 84 31.68 1.11 -18.86
C GLU A 84 30.33 1.48 -18.23
N LYS A 85 29.35 1.65 -19.09
CA LYS A 85 27.99 1.93 -18.67
C LYS A 85 27.41 0.69 -17.99
N ARG A 86 26.99 0.81 -16.74
CA ARG A 86 26.31 -0.25 -16.00
C ARG A 86 24.81 -0.02 -15.93
N GLY A 87 24.38 1.23 -16.07
CA GLY A 87 22.99 1.63 -16.12
C GLY A 87 22.81 2.89 -16.94
N ILE A 88 21.66 2.98 -17.58
CA ILE A 88 21.23 4.13 -18.41
C ILE A 88 19.80 4.45 -18.05
N PHE A 89 19.46 5.74 -18.03
CA PHE A 89 18.09 6.20 -17.89
C PHE A 89 17.61 6.84 -19.18
N PHE A 90 16.42 6.46 -19.62
CA PHE A 90 15.70 7.04 -20.74
C PHE A 90 14.45 7.76 -20.25
N ASN A 91 14.23 8.96 -20.76
CA ASN A 91 12.97 9.69 -20.65
C ASN A 91 12.39 9.85 -22.07
N GLY A 92 11.37 9.07 -22.40
CA GLY A 92 10.99 8.87 -23.79
C GLY A 92 12.13 8.28 -24.62
N ASP A 93 12.40 8.84 -25.77
CA ASP A 93 13.47 8.45 -26.69
C ASP A 93 14.86 9.03 -26.32
N LYS A 94 14.92 9.98 -25.36
CA LYS A 94 16.13 10.68 -24.98
C LYS A 94 16.84 10.02 -23.81
N GLN A 95 18.14 9.80 -23.95
CA GLN A 95 18.99 9.46 -22.80
C GLN A 95 19.06 10.66 -21.86
N SER A 96 18.77 10.45 -20.58
CA SER A 96 18.63 11.49 -19.58
C SER A 96 19.33 11.12 -18.27
N LEU A 97 19.46 12.09 -17.37
CA LEU A 97 19.91 11.86 -16.00
C LEU A 97 18.69 11.85 -15.08
N CYS A 98 18.57 10.85 -14.22
CA CYS A 98 17.53 10.76 -13.24
C CYS A 98 18.06 11.15 -11.85
N LEU A 99 17.42 12.15 -11.24
CA LEU A 99 17.68 12.58 -9.86
C LEU A 99 16.53 12.14 -8.98
N ALA A 100 16.78 11.23 -8.04
CA ALA A 100 15.79 10.78 -7.08
C ALA A 100 15.79 11.72 -5.86
N VAL A 101 14.66 12.43 -5.66
CA VAL A 101 14.45 13.28 -4.49
C VAL A 101 13.65 12.50 -3.45
N ILE A 102 14.28 12.17 -2.33
CA ILE A 102 13.71 11.34 -1.27
C ILE A 102 13.37 12.20 -0.07
N LYS A 103 12.11 12.11 0.38
CA LYS A 103 11.61 12.82 1.56
C LYS A 103 12.17 12.22 2.84
N GLN A 104 12.65 13.06 3.75
CA GLN A 104 12.95 12.64 5.13
C GLN A 104 11.67 12.19 5.85
N SER A 105 11.78 11.23 6.77
CA SER A 105 10.63 10.67 7.49
C SER A 105 9.81 11.71 8.24
N ASN A 106 10.44 12.71 8.83
CA ASN A 106 9.82 13.79 9.61
C ASN A 106 9.43 15.04 8.79
N ALA A 107 9.74 15.10 7.50
CA ALA A 107 9.39 16.22 6.63
C ALA A 107 7.97 16.06 6.06
N ARG A 108 7.29 17.18 5.79
CA ARG A 108 6.01 17.17 5.09
C ARG A 108 6.24 17.10 3.59
N MET A 109 5.41 16.32 2.89
CA MET A 109 5.51 16.18 1.43
C MET A 109 5.23 17.50 0.70
N SER A 110 4.26 18.27 1.19
CA SER A 110 3.93 19.60 0.64
C SER A 110 5.11 20.57 0.68
N ASP A 111 5.80 20.64 1.83
CA ASP A 111 6.93 21.55 2.03
C ASP A 111 8.12 21.15 1.14
N MET A 112 8.34 19.83 0.98
CA MET A 112 9.37 19.32 0.08
C MET A 112 9.04 19.68 -1.36
N LYS A 113 7.79 19.46 -1.81
CA LYS A 113 7.37 19.78 -3.17
C LYS A 113 7.54 21.26 -3.48
N GLU A 114 7.13 22.15 -2.58
CA GLU A 114 7.29 23.61 -2.76
C GLU A 114 8.77 23.98 -2.92
N LYS A 115 9.65 23.44 -2.07
CA LYS A 115 11.08 23.71 -2.15
C LYS A 115 11.71 23.16 -3.43
N VAL A 116 11.33 21.95 -3.84
CA VAL A 116 11.83 21.33 -5.08
C VAL A 116 11.37 22.12 -6.30
N THR A 117 10.11 22.54 -6.34
CA THR A 117 9.59 23.34 -7.45
C THR A 117 10.33 24.67 -7.57
N LYS A 118 10.53 25.39 -6.47
CA LYS A 118 11.32 26.64 -6.48
C LYS A 118 12.75 26.43 -6.95
N LEU A 119 13.39 25.35 -6.51
CA LEU A 119 14.74 25.01 -6.92
C LEU A 119 14.83 24.66 -8.42
N LEU A 120 13.84 23.92 -8.93
CA LEU A 120 13.76 23.59 -10.35
C LEU A 120 13.55 24.84 -11.21
N ASP A 121 12.73 25.79 -10.76
CA ASP A 121 12.54 27.04 -11.48
C ASP A 121 13.84 27.86 -11.53
N GLN A 122 14.61 27.90 -10.43
CA GLN A 122 15.94 28.51 -10.42
C GLN A 122 16.89 27.78 -11.39
N PHE A 123 16.90 26.45 -11.40
CA PHE A 123 17.76 25.70 -12.32
C PHE A 123 17.38 25.90 -13.78
N ARG A 124 16.09 26.02 -14.10
CA ARG A 124 15.64 26.32 -15.45
C ARG A 124 16.09 27.69 -15.94
N GLU A 125 16.19 28.67 -15.04
CA GLU A 125 16.73 30.00 -15.35
C GLU A 125 18.25 29.98 -15.50
N GLU A 126 18.95 29.23 -14.62
CA GLU A 126 20.43 29.17 -14.61
C GLU A 126 21.00 28.29 -15.72
N TYR A 127 20.29 27.18 -16.05
CA TYR A 127 20.73 26.20 -17.05
C TYR A 127 19.74 26.10 -18.19
N SER A 128 19.67 27.15 -19.03
CA SER A 128 18.72 27.22 -20.13
C SER A 128 18.88 26.12 -21.19
N ASP A 129 20.07 25.50 -21.27
CA ASP A 129 20.40 24.43 -22.21
C ASP A 129 19.95 23.04 -21.71
N VAL A 130 19.44 22.95 -20.48
CA VAL A 130 19.01 21.67 -19.84
C VAL A 130 17.52 21.68 -19.66
N GLU A 131 16.85 20.67 -20.18
CA GLU A 131 15.44 20.42 -19.96
C GLU A 131 15.20 19.68 -18.65
N PHE A 132 14.45 20.29 -17.74
CA PHE A 132 14.07 19.68 -16.47
C PHE A 132 12.63 19.23 -16.50
N SER A 133 12.36 17.94 -16.33
CA SER A 133 11.03 17.35 -16.16
C SER A 133 10.91 16.65 -14.82
N VAL A 134 9.70 16.60 -14.28
CA VAL A 134 9.38 15.88 -13.05
C VAL A 134 8.58 14.65 -13.42
N SER A 135 9.09 13.49 -13.05
CA SER A 135 8.45 12.19 -13.22
C SER A 135 8.14 11.56 -11.88
N ARG A 136 7.12 10.72 -11.80
CA ARG A 136 6.74 9.98 -10.58
C ARG A 136 6.53 10.89 -9.36
N ASP A 137 5.77 11.97 -9.51
CA ASP A 137 5.47 12.92 -8.42
C ASP A 137 4.38 12.35 -7.50
N GLN A 138 4.80 11.67 -6.44
CA GLN A 138 3.88 11.14 -5.43
C GLN A 138 3.10 12.21 -4.66
N ALA A 139 3.56 13.46 -4.64
CA ALA A 139 2.86 14.55 -3.99
C ALA A 139 1.61 14.99 -4.76
N LEU A 140 1.59 14.83 -6.08
CA LEU A 140 0.41 15.10 -6.90
C LEU A 140 -0.76 14.20 -6.51
N LEU A 141 -0.52 12.89 -6.41
CA LEU A 141 -1.53 11.91 -6.05
C LEU A 141 -2.09 12.18 -4.64
N LEU A 142 -1.22 12.53 -3.69
CA LEU A 142 -1.63 12.83 -2.32
C LEU A 142 -2.50 14.10 -2.25
N ASN A 143 -2.08 15.19 -2.91
CA ASN A 143 -2.84 16.45 -2.93
C ASN A 143 -4.18 16.27 -3.63
N TYR A 144 -4.22 15.57 -4.77
CA TYR A 144 -5.46 15.23 -5.47
C TYR A 144 -6.42 14.47 -4.56
N SER A 145 -5.92 13.49 -3.80
CA SER A 145 -6.75 12.70 -2.88
C SER A 145 -7.32 13.55 -1.75
N ILE A 146 -6.54 14.45 -1.17
CA ILE A 146 -7.01 15.36 -0.10
C ILE A 146 -8.04 16.34 -0.64
N ASP A 147 -7.80 16.96 -1.79
CA ASP A 147 -8.71 17.93 -2.40
C ASP A 147 -10.05 17.27 -2.78
N ASN A 148 -10.02 16.08 -3.35
CA ASN A 148 -11.23 15.33 -3.72
C ASN A 148 -12.01 14.87 -2.48
N LEU A 149 -11.34 14.44 -1.42
CA LEU A 149 -12.01 14.12 -0.16
C LEU A 149 -12.62 15.37 0.50
N ALA A 150 -11.93 16.49 0.47
CA ALA A 150 -12.49 17.76 0.93
C ALA A 150 -13.72 18.17 0.10
N GLN A 151 -13.68 17.98 -1.22
CA GLN A 151 -14.82 18.21 -2.10
C GLN A 151 -15.97 17.24 -1.77
N SER A 152 -15.69 15.97 -1.56
CA SER A 152 -16.67 14.95 -1.16
C SER A 152 -17.31 15.27 0.18
N LEU A 153 -16.54 15.81 1.14
CA LEU A 153 -17.07 16.33 2.40
C LEU A 153 -18.13 17.42 2.19
N TRP A 154 -17.82 18.43 1.38
CA TRP A 154 -18.76 19.52 1.10
C TRP A 154 -19.99 19.04 0.32
N GLN A 155 -19.81 18.14 -0.65
CA GLN A 155 -20.93 17.53 -1.38
C GLN A 155 -21.82 16.70 -0.45
N GLY A 156 -21.23 15.91 0.44
CA GLY A 156 -21.95 15.14 1.44
C GLY A 156 -22.77 16.03 2.39
N ILE A 157 -22.17 17.09 2.90
CA ILE A 157 -22.88 18.10 3.72
C ILE A 157 -24.07 18.70 2.95
N LEU A 158 -23.86 19.09 1.69
CA LEU A 158 -24.92 19.66 0.87
C LEU A 158 -26.07 18.67 0.65
N LEU A 159 -25.75 17.40 0.31
CA LEU A 159 -26.75 16.36 0.11
C LEU A 159 -27.51 16.05 1.40
N ALA A 160 -26.83 16.02 2.54
CA ALA A 160 -27.44 15.87 3.85
C ALA A 160 -28.45 16.99 4.14
N ILE A 161 -28.09 18.25 3.88
CA ILE A 161 -28.98 19.40 4.06
C ILE A 161 -30.19 19.32 3.13
N VAL A 162 -29.97 18.95 1.85
CA VAL A 162 -31.04 18.79 0.86
C VAL A 162 -32.01 17.68 1.27
N SER A 163 -31.51 16.54 1.75
CA SER A 163 -32.38 15.45 2.22
C SER A 163 -33.30 15.88 3.33
N MET A 164 -32.83 16.72 4.23
CA MET A 164 -33.62 17.23 5.35
C MET A 164 -34.73 18.14 4.98
N LEU A 165 -34.62 18.92 3.89
CA LEU A 165 -35.70 19.74 3.38
C LEU A 165 -36.97 18.92 3.11
N PHE A 166 -36.81 17.67 2.69
CA PHE A 166 -37.98 16.81 2.40
C PHE A 166 -38.72 16.34 3.65
N PHE A 167 -37.99 16.17 4.78
CA PHE A 167 -38.59 15.62 6.00
C PHE A 167 -39.11 16.66 6.98
N LEU A 168 -38.41 17.76 7.20
CA LEU A 168 -38.68 18.73 8.26
C LEU A 168 -39.83 19.70 7.92
N ARG A 169 -40.33 19.72 6.69
CA ARG A 169 -41.45 20.58 6.24
C ARG A 169 -41.28 22.08 6.53
N ASP A 170 -40.09 22.51 6.92
CA ASP A 170 -39.74 23.86 7.24
C ASP A 170 -38.33 24.17 6.70
N ALA A 171 -38.13 25.34 6.09
CA ALA A 171 -36.87 25.75 5.54
C ALA A 171 -35.83 26.21 6.60
N ARG A 172 -36.27 26.48 7.83
CA ARG A 172 -35.42 27.01 8.90
C ARG A 172 -34.65 25.94 9.63
N SER A 173 -35.30 24.81 9.88
CA SER A 173 -34.64 23.70 10.57
C SER A 173 -33.44 23.14 9.79
N PRO A 174 -33.50 22.95 8.46
CA PRO A 174 -32.31 22.62 7.66
C PRO A 174 -31.22 23.71 7.68
N LEU A 175 -31.62 24.99 7.79
CA LEU A 175 -30.63 26.09 7.92
C LEU A 175 -29.84 26.02 9.23
N ILE A 176 -30.49 25.61 10.33
CA ILE A 176 -29.81 25.41 11.62
C ILE A 176 -28.75 24.34 11.48
N ILE A 177 -29.08 23.24 10.79
CA ILE A 177 -28.15 22.14 10.52
C ILE A 177 -27.03 22.57 9.58
N ALA A 178 -27.37 23.35 8.56
CA ALA A 178 -26.37 23.95 7.64
C ALA A 178 -25.34 24.86 8.36
N ILE A 179 -25.69 25.40 9.53
CA ILE A 179 -24.77 26.16 10.39
C ILE A 179 -24.03 25.22 11.36
N SER A 180 -24.75 24.27 11.98
CA SER A 180 -24.17 23.42 13.03
C SER A 180 -23.09 22.48 12.51
N ILE A 181 -23.23 21.94 11.28
CA ILE A 181 -22.24 21.01 10.69
C ILE A 181 -20.89 21.69 10.46
N PRO A 182 -20.78 22.80 9.69
CA PRO A 182 -19.50 23.46 9.49
C PRO A 182 -18.85 23.91 10.81
N VAL A 183 -19.64 24.38 11.77
CA VAL A 183 -19.15 24.75 13.11
C VAL A 183 -18.55 23.53 13.80
N SER A 184 -19.24 22.39 13.79
CA SER A 184 -18.72 21.15 14.37
C SER A 184 -17.43 20.69 13.69
N VAL A 185 -17.38 20.75 12.37
CA VAL A 185 -16.19 20.37 11.59
C VAL A 185 -15.00 21.27 11.94
N VAL A 186 -15.18 22.58 11.97
CA VAL A 186 -14.10 23.54 12.32
C VAL A 186 -13.60 23.33 13.75
N ILE A 187 -14.51 23.12 14.70
CA ILE A 187 -14.13 22.83 16.10
C ILE A 187 -13.39 21.48 16.17
N SER A 188 -13.83 20.46 15.43
CA SER A 188 -13.16 19.17 15.38
C SER A 188 -11.74 19.28 14.82
N MET A 189 -11.54 20.08 13.76
CA MET A 189 -10.20 20.35 13.22
C MET A 189 -9.29 21.08 14.22
N LEU A 190 -9.87 21.98 15.04
CA LEU A 190 -9.13 22.61 16.14
C LEU A 190 -8.66 21.57 17.17
N PHE A 191 -9.54 20.62 17.55
CA PHE A 191 -9.15 19.53 18.45
C PHE A 191 -8.11 18.60 17.82
N PHE A 192 -8.17 18.34 16.48
CA PHE A 192 -7.11 17.57 15.81
C PHE A 192 -5.75 18.24 16.01
N GLN A 193 -5.68 19.56 15.83
CA GLN A 193 -4.45 20.31 16.06
C GLN A 193 -3.96 20.24 17.49
N LEU A 194 -4.87 20.33 18.47
CA LEU A 194 -4.53 20.29 19.90
C LEU A 194 -4.01 18.91 20.34
N ILE A 195 -4.55 17.83 19.76
CA ILE A 195 -4.17 16.45 20.08
C ILE A 195 -2.99 15.97 19.22
N GLY A 196 -2.64 16.71 18.16
CA GLY A 196 -1.54 16.35 17.25
C GLY A 196 -1.94 15.38 16.14
N ILE A 197 -3.23 15.25 15.81
CA ILE A 197 -3.72 14.46 14.69
C ILE A 197 -3.47 15.24 13.41
N SER A 198 -2.79 14.64 12.43
CA SER A 198 -2.56 15.27 11.13
C SER A 198 -3.83 15.24 10.26
N ILE A 199 -4.01 16.29 9.45
CA ILE A 199 -5.02 16.29 8.39
C ILE A 199 -4.46 15.47 7.24
N ASN A 200 -4.94 14.25 7.10
CA ASN A 200 -4.55 13.28 6.06
C ASN A 200 -5.79 12.65 5.44
N THR A 201 -5.62 11.82 4.42
CA THR A 201 -6.74 11.13 3.74
C THR A 201 -7.60 10.30 4.69
N ILE A 202 -7.00 9.73 5.73
CA ILE A 202 -7.68 8.84 6.68
C ILE A 202 -8.44 9.63 7.73
N SER A 203 -7.82 10.66 8.34
CA SER A 203 -8.52 11.53 9.30
C SER A 203 -9.66 12.31 8.62
N LEU A 204 -9.46 12.72 7.35
CA LEU A 204 -10.49 13.40 6.57
C LEU A 204 -11.65 12.46 6.21
N SER A 205 -11.35 11.21 5.84
CA SER A 205 -12.40 10.19 5.62
C SER A 205 -13.19 9.89 6.90
N GLY A 206 -12.49 9.81 8.04
CA GLY A 206 -13.15 9.71 9.36
C GLY A 206 -14.07 10.89 9.64
N LEU A 207 -13.66 12.10 9.26
CA LEU A 207 -14.49 13.29 9.41
C LEU A 207 -15.72 13.24 8.49
N ILE A 208 -15.59 12.80 7.23
CA ILE A 208 -16.72 12.62 6.30
C ILE A 208 -17.73 11.62 6.88
N LEU A 209 -17.25 10.49 7.37
CA LEU A 209 -18.07 9.51 8.07
C LEU A 209 -18.73 10.13 9.30
N GLY A 210 -17.95 10.88 10.09
CA GLY A 210 -18.43 11.59 11.27
C GLY A 210 -19.52 12.61 10.96
N VAL A 211 -19.46 13.32 9.83
CA VAL A 211 -20.46 14.32 9.43
C VAL A 211 -21.85 13.68 9.33
N GLY A 212 -21.96 12.50 8.71
CA GLY A 212 -23.26 11.78 8.67
C GLY A 212 -23.86 11.59 10.07
N MET A 213 -23.04 11.17 11.03
CA MET A 213 -23.46 10.93 12.42
C MET A 213 -23.58 12.22 13.26
N MET A 214 -22.82 13.28 12.96
CA MET A 214 -22.91 14.57 13.64
C MET A 214 -24.26 15.25 13.41
N VAL A 215 -24.83 15.05 12.25
CA VAL A 215 -26.14 15.60 11.86
C VAL A 215 -27.23 15.04 12.76
N ASP A 216 -27.14 13.77 13.16
CA ASP A 216 -28.15 13.07 13.95
C ASP A 216 -28.40 13.76 15.30
N ASN A 217 -27.37 14.18 16.00
CA ASN A 217 -27.48 14.91 17.26
C ASN A 217 -28.28 16.21 17.10
N SER A 218 -28.02 16.94 16.03
CA SER A 218 -28.73 18.19 15.72
C SER A 218 -30.18 17.93 15.34
N ILE A 219 -30.46 16.85 14.56
CA ILE A 219 -31.83 16.47 14.17
C ILE A 219 -32.67 16.14 15.38
N ILE A 220 -32.18 15.28 16.28
CA ILE A 220 -32.87 14.85 17.48
C ILE A 220 -33.20 16.07 18.37
N THR A 221 -32.22 16.98 18.51
CA THR A 221 -32.43 18.21 19.27
C THR A 221 -33.51 19.09 18.67
N ILE A 222 -33.50 19.33 17.38
CA ILE A 222 -34.47 20.17 16.67
C ILE A 222 -35.87 19.51 16.73
N ASP A 223 -35.94 18.21 16.53
CA ASP A 223 -37.19 17.48 16.57
C ASP A 223 -37.85 17.54 17.96
N ASN A 224 -37.08 17.35 19.03
CA ASN A 224 -37.61 17.41 20.39
C ASN A 224 -38.06 18.84 20.77
N ILE A 225 -37.29 19.86 20.39
CA ILE A 225 -37.69 21.26 20.60
C ILE A 225 -39.01 21.54 19.86
N ASN A 226 -39.19 21.05 18.63
CA ASN A 226 -40.41 21.20 17.87
C ASN A 226 -41.60 20.46 18.53
N GLN A 227 -41.40 19.26 19.08
CA GLN A 227 -42.43 18.53 19.82
C GLN A 227 -42.91 19.32 21.05
N HIS A 228 -42.01 19.91 21.83
CA HIS A 228 -42.39 20.77 22.96
C HIS A 228 -43.16 22.00 22.52
N ARG A 229 -42.75 22.59 21.37
CA ARG A 229 -43.48 23.71 20.78
C ARG A 229 -44.91 23.35 20.31
N MET A 230 -45.06 22.17 19.70
CA MET A 230 -46.39 21.64 19.29
C MET A 230 -47.30 21.36 20.48
N ARG A 231 -46.76 21.06 21.66
CA ARG A 231 -47.46 20.92 22.93
C ARG A 231 -47.87 22.28 23.56
N GLY A 232 -47.61 23.42 22.88
CA GLY A 232 -48.03 24.74 23.28
C GLY A 232 -47.13 25.49 24.25
N LYS A 233 -45.89 25.04 24.47
CA LYS A 233 -44.91 25.75 25.29
C LYS A 233 -44.35 26.98 24.57
N SER A 234 -43.96 28.00 25.34
CA SER A 234 -43.26 29.14 24.78
C SER A 234 -42.00 28.76 24.05
N LEU A 235 -41.56 29.57 23.08
CA LEU A 235 -40.37 29.27 22.27
C LEU A 235 -39.13 29.06 23.14
N PHE A 236 -38.88 29.92 24.14
CA PHE A 236 -37.77 29.81 25.06
C PHE A 236 -37.87 28.53 25.92
N GLN A 237 -39.04 28.25 26.51
CA GLN A 237 -39.24 27.01 27.29
C GLN A 237 -39.10 25.77 26.42
N SER A 238 -39.60 25.77 25.19
CA SER A 238 -39.44 24.65 24.25
C SER A 238 -37.96 24.37 23.96
N CYS A 239 -37.14 25.40 23.77
CA CYS A 239 -35.68 25.23 23.62
C CYS A 239 -35.02 24.66 24.87
N LEU A 240 -35.39 25.18 26.06
CA LEU A 240 -34.79 24.75 27.34
C LEU A 240 -35.22 23.30 27.68
N ASP A 241 -36.49 23.04 27.76
CA ASP A 241 -37.04 21.72 28.18
C ASP A 241 -36.73 20.66 27.12
N GLY A 242 -36.87 21.02 25.82
CA GLY A 242 -36.60 20.14 24.72
C GLY A 242 -35.15 19.70 24.63
N THR A 243 -34.19 20.60 24.95
CA THR A 243 -32.75 20.24 25.00
C THR A 243 -32.45 19.42 26.24
N ASN A 244 -32.91 19.85 27.42
CA ASN A 244 -32.64 19.14 28.68
C ASN A 244 -33.14 17.68 28.69
N GLU A 245 -34.29 17.40 28.09
CA GLU A 245 -34.85 16.04 28.03
C GLU A 245 -33.96 15.08 27.25
N ILE A 246 -33.22 15.56 26.25
CA ILE A 246 -32.43 14.70 25.34
C ILE A 246 -30.94 14.63 25.67
N ILE A 247 -30.43 15.42 26.63
CA ILE A 247 -28.98 15.42 26.97
C ILE A 247 -28.48 14.00 27.30
N THR A 248 -29.18 13.32 28.21
CA THR A 248 -28.82 11.95 28.65
C THR A 248 -28.92 10.92 27.52
N PRO A 249 -30.01 10.84 26.73
CA PRO A 249 -30.08 9.95 25.58
C PRO A 249 -29.00 10.22 24.52
N LEU A 250 -28.72 11.50 24.21
CA LEU A 250 -27.69 11.86 23.22
C LEU A 250 -26.30 11.51 23.72
N LEU A 251 -25.97 11.78 24.98
CA LEU A 251 -24.69 11.41 25.56
C LEU A 251 -24.49 9.89 25.53
N SER A 252 -25.54 9.13 25.89
CA SER A 252 -25.50 7.67 25.84
C SER A 252 -25.29 7.16 24.42
N SER A 253 -25.99 7.74 23.43
CA SER A 253 -25.84 7.43 22.00
C SER A 253 -24.41 7.68 21.51
N VAL A 254 -23.84 8.85 21.82
CA VAL A 254 -22.46 9.19 21.44
C VAL A 254 -21.47 8.24 22.09
N LEU A 255 -21.62 7.93 23.39
CA LEU A 255 -20.75 6.98 24.09
C LEU A 255 -20.84 5.57 23.49
N THR A 256 -22.04 5.11 23.14
CA THR A 256 -22.26 3.81 22.51
C THR A 256 -21.58 3.74 21.12
N THR A 257 -21.71 4.79 20.34
CA THR A 257 -21.07 4.87 19.03
C THR A 257 -19.54 4.97 19.15
N CYS A 258 -19.03 5.79 20.08
CA CYS A 258 -17.59 5.88 20.32
C CYS A 258 -16.97 4.58 20.84
N ALA A 259 -17.72 3.80 21.64
CA ALA A 259 -17.23 2.53 22.19
C ALA A 259 -16.82 1.51 21.11
N ILE A 260 -17.43 1.58 19.95
CA ILE A 260 -17.10 0.70 18.82
C ILE A 260 -15.79 1.08 18.16
N PHE A 261 -15.41 2.36 18.23
CA PHE A 261 -14.12 2.81 17.71
C PHE A 261 -12.96 2.52 18.67
N VAL A 262 -13.23 2.27 19.95
CA VAL A 262 -12.18 1.99 20.95
C VAL A 262 -11.32 0.77 20.59
N PRO A 263 -11.87 -0.39 20.19
CA PRO A 263 -11.06 -1.54 19.78
C PRO A 263 -10.15 -1.24 18.57
N LEU A 264 -10.58 -0.37 17.64
CA LEU A 264 -9.78 0.03 16.48
C LEU A 264 -8.56 0.85 16.89
N ILE A 265 -8.66 1.63 17.97
CA ILE A 265 -7.53 2.41 18.52
C ILE A 265 -6.42 1.50 19.07
N PHE A 266 -6.79 0.32 19.58
CA PHE A 266 -5.86 -0.64 20.16
C PHE A 266 -5.35 -1.70 19.17
N MET A 267 -5.70 -1.60 17.90
CA MET A 267 -5.14 -2.48 16.88
C MET A 267 -3.63 -2.30 16.78
N SER A 268 -2.94 -3.40 16.52
CA SER A 268 -1.49 -3.42 16.32
C SER A 268 -1.09 -3.24 14.85
N GLY A 269 0.18 -2.99 14.63
CA GLY A 269 0.74 -2.90 13.28
C GLY A 269 0.32 -1.65 12.48
N ILE A 270 0.46 -1.73 11.18
CA ILE A 270 0.22 -0.62 10.25
C ILE A 270 -1.27 -0.27 10.18
N ALA A 271 -2.13 -1.29 10.18
CA ALA A 271 -3.58 -1.12 10.22
C ALA A 271 -4.02 -0.29 11.45
N GLY A 272 -3.48 -0.61 12.62
CA GLY A 272 -3.74 0.15 13.84
C GLY A 272 -3.33 1.62 13.75
N ALA A 273 -2.14 1.88 13.21
CA ALA A 273 -1.66 3.26 13.04
C ALA A 273 -2.55 4.09 12.11
N LEU A 274 -3.06 3.49 11.04
CA LEU A 274 -3.96 4.17 10.10
C LEU A 274 -5.35 4.41 10.70
N PHE A 275 -5.94 3.40 11.33
CA PHE A 275 -7.30 3.51 11.84
C PHE A 275 -7.39 4.28 13.15
N TYR A 276 -6.29 4.45 13.86
CA TYR A 276 -6.19 5.36 15.00
C TYR A 276 -6.67 6.77 14.63
N ASP A 277 -6.13 7.35 13.54
CA ASP A 277 -6.51 8.69 13.09
C ASP A 277 -7.99 8.76 12.70
N GLN A 278 -8.52 7.72 12.03
CA GLN A 278 -9.93 7.66 11.64
C GLN A 278 -10.85 7.55 12.86
N ALA A 279 -10.57 6.63 13.78
CA ALA A 279 -11.36 6.40 14.99
C ALA A 279 -11.37 7.64 15.89
N MET A 280 -10.21 8.27 16.06
CA MET A 280 -10.09 9.52 16.81
C MET A 280 -10.84 10.67 16.13
N ALA A 281 -10.74 10.81 14.80
CA ALA A 281 -11.44 11.84 14.06
C ALA A 281 -12.96 11.73 14.21
N VAL A 282 -13.52 10.52 14.10
CA VAL A 282 -14.95 10.27 14.30
C VAL A 282 -15.34 10.55 15.75
N SER A 283 -14.58 10.05 16.71
CA SER A 283 -14.90 10.21 18.15
C SER A 283 -14.89 11.69 18.54
N ILE A 284 -13.86 12.43 18.17
CA ILE A 284 -13.79 13.88 18.41
C ILE A 284 -14.98 14.59 17.77
N GLY A 285 -15.26 14.28 16.51
CA GLY A 285 -16.39 14.86 15.78
C GLY A 285 -17.74 14.64 16.48
N LEU A 286 -17.99 13.43 16.98
CA LEU A 286 -19.21 13.07 17.69
C LEU A 286 -19.35 13.86 19.01
N PHE A 287 -18.29 13.95 19.81
CA PHE A 287 -18.32 14.74 21.05
C PHE A 287 -18.48 16.23 20.79
N VAL A 288 -17.80 16.76 19.77
CA VAL A 288 -17.98 18.16 19.37
C VAL A 288 -19.41 18.41 18.87
N SER A 289 -19.96 17.52 18.05
CA SER A 289 -21.35 17.62 17.57
C SER A 289 -22.35 17.58 18.72
N LEU A 290 -22.14 16.72 19.71
CA LEU A 290 -22.96 16.69 20.95
C LEU A 290 -22.92 18.07 21.65
N ALA A 291 -21.74 18.63 21.88
CA ALA A 291 -21.60 19.93 22.49
C ALA A 291 -22.30 21.04 21.68
N VAL A 292 -22.13 21.05 20.37
CA VAL A 292 -22.78 22.00 19.44
C VAL A 292 -24.31 21.83 19.46
N SER A 293 -24.82 20.60 19.47
CA SER A 293 -26.26 20.33 19.45
C SER A 293 -26.96 20.73 20.76
N ILE A 294 -26.26 20.69 21.90
CA ILE A 294 -26.79 21.10 23.20
C ILE A 294 -26.68 22.64 23.40
N THR A 295 -25.68 23.28 22.81
CA THR A 295 -25.41 24.71 23.05
C THR A 295 -25.84 25.60 21.90
N ILE A 296 -25.29 25.40 20.70
CA ILE A 296 -25.47 26.29 19.55
C ILE A 296 -26.82 26.06 18.90
N VAL A 297 -27.26 24.83 18.71
CA VAL A 297 -28.52 24.50 18.01
C VAL A 297 -29.73 25.15 18.69
N PRO A 298 -29.95 25.04 20.03
CA PRO A 298 -31.12 25.69 20.65
C PRO A 298 -31.06 27.21 20.57
N VAL A 299 -29.87 27.83 20.66
CA VAL A 299 -29.70 29.27 20.51
C VAL A 299 -30.05 29.74 19.10
N VAL A 300 -29.49 29.08 18.09
CA VAL A 300 -29.78 29.40 16.68
C VAL A 300 -31.26 29.13 16.35
N PHE A 301 -31.84 28.06 16.91
CA PHE A 301 -33.27 27.77 16.79
C PHE A 301 -34.11 28.91 17.36
N HIS A 302 -33.82 29.36 18.57
CA HIS A 302 -34.53 30.50 19.20
C HIS A 302 -34.46 31.75 18.34
N LEU A 303 -33.25 32.12 17.84
CA LEU A 303 -33.06 33.33 17.03
C LEU A 303 -33.81 33.28 15.71
N LEU A 304 -33.79 32.15 15.00
CA LEU A 304 -34.43 31.99 13.69
C LEU A 304 -35.96 31.93 13.79
N PHE A 305 -36.53 31.41 14.89
CA PHE A 305 -37.95 31.28 15.10
C PHE A 305 -38.58 32.46 15.82
N MET A 306 -37.78 33.31 16.50
CA MET A 306 -38.27 34.53 17.16
C MET A 306 -38.83 35.56 16.17
N ARG A 307 -38.29 35.67 14.93
CA ARG A 307 -38.71 36.62 13.90
C ARG A 307 -39.58 35.99 12.80
N ALA A 308 -40.26 34.91 13.09
CA ALA A 308 -40.91 34.03 12.10
C ALA A 308 -42.23 34.59 11.50
N LYS A 309 -42.20 34.99 10.22
CA LYS A 309 -43.36 34.99 9.34
C LYS A 309 -43.29 33.79 8.38
N GLU A 310 -44.41 33.11 8.11
CA GLU A 310 -44.44 32.01 7.14
C GLU A 310 -44.08 32.49 5.73
N GLY A 311 -42.92 32.01 5.25
CA GLY A 311 -42.40 32.37 3.92
C GLY A 311 -43.03 31.54 2.78
N ARG A 312 -42.94 32.05 1.54
CA ARG A 312 -43.37 31.32 0.33
C ARG A 312 -42.65 29.96 0.17
N VAL A 313 -41.41 29.88 0.58
CA VAL A 313 -40.56 28.66 0.49
C VAL A 313 -41.08 27.57 1.38
N THR A 314 -41.47 27.85 2.61
CA THR A 314 -42.05 26.88 3.54
C THR A 314 -43.32 26.26 2.98
N ARG A 315 -44.20 27.03 2.33
CA ARG A 315 -45.40 26.53 1.66
C ARG A 315 -45.11 25.62 0.46
N PHE A 316 -44.07 25.88 -0.28
CA PHE A 316 -43.63 25.03 -1.38
C PHE A 316 -43.10 23.68 -0.87
N ILE A 317 -42.23 23.68 0.16
CA ILE A 317 -41.70 22.48 0.80
C ILE A 317 -42.80 21.63 1.40
N GLN A 318 -43.82 22.22 2.03
CA GLN A 318 -44.93 21.48 2.60
C GLN A 318 -45.76 20.72 1.53
N ARG A 319 -45.75 21.15 0.26
CA ARG A 319 -46.39 20.40 -0.83
C ARG A 319 -45.63 19.17 -1.28
N ILE A 320 -44.32 19.15 -1.15
CA ILE A 320 -43.44 18.07 -1.60
C ILE A 320 -43.31 16.98 -0.52
N SER A 321 -43.58 17.30 0.73
CA SER A 321 -43.37 16.41 1.89
C SER A 321 -44.26 15.14 1.82
N PHE A 322 -43.65 14.02 2.23
CA PHE A 322 -44.29 12.71 2.30
C PHE A 322 -45.47 12.69 3.28
N LYS A 323 -46.70 12.74 2.76
CA LYS A 323 -47.95 12.80 3.56
C LYS A 323 -48.42 11.45 4.09
N HIS A 324 -47.97 10.33 3.52
CA HIS A 324 -48.47 9.01 3.79
C HIS A 324 -47.47 8.02 4.43
N LEU A 325 -46.34 8.53 4.96
CA LEU A 325 -45.32 7.67 5.59
C LEU A 325 -45.91 6.84 6.74
N ASP A 326 -46.71 7.46 7.59
CA ASP A 326 -47.31 6.80 8.75
C ASP A 326 -48.27 5.66 8.32
N THR A 327 -48.99 5.84 7.20
CA THR A 327 -49.89 4.84 6.61
C THR A 327 -49.10 3.67 6.02
N TYR A 328 -48.02 3.94 5.30
CA TYR A 328 -47.14 2.89 4.77
C TYR A 328 -46.53 2.07 5.91
N TYR A 329 -45.98 2.75 6.95
CA TYR A 329 -45.45 2.09 8.11
C TYR A 329 -46.47 1.17 8.77
N THR A 330 -47.70 1.66 9.03
CA THR A 330 -48.75 0.89 9.65
C THR A 330 -49.14 -0.34 8.83
N ASN A 331 -49.19 -0.22 7.50
CA ASN A 331 -49.49 -1.35 6.61
C ASN A 331 -48.39 -2.41 6.64
N ILE A 332 -47.12 -2.01 6.58
CA ILE A 332 -45.98 -2.96 6.66
C ILE A 332 -45.93 -3.59 8.05
N PHE A 333 -46.09 -2.81 9.11
CA PHE A 333 -46.12 -3.28 10.48
C PHE A 333 -47.22 -4.36 10.67
N ASN A 334 -48.46 -4.08 10.24
CA ASN A 334 -49.57 -5.02 10.34
C ASN A 334 -49.31 -6.29 9.52
N PHE A 335 -48.68 -6.18 8.34
CA PHE A 335 -48.31 -7.34 7.54
C PHE A 335 -47.29 -8.21 8.27
N ILE A 336 -46.20 -7.64 8.81
CA ILE A 336 -45.13 -8.37 9.53
C ILE A 336 -45.68 -8.98 10.83
N PHE A 337 -46.46 -8.23 11.59
CA PHE A 337 -47.07 -8.72 12.83
C PHE A 337 -48.18 -9.76 12.60
N ARG A 338 -48.81 -9.78 11.42
CA ARG A 338 -49.74 -10.86 11.02
C ARG A 338 -48.99 -12.13 10.63
N HIS A 339 -47.79 -12.00 10.01
CA HIS A 339 -46.98 -13.12 9.53
C HIS A 339 -45.70 -13.29 10.35
N ARG A 340 -45.80 -13.24 11.68
CA ARG A 340 -44.65 -13.22 12.61
C ARG A 340 -43.67 -14.37 12.39
N ARG A 341 -44.18 -15.60 12.14
CA ARG A 341 -43.33 -16.79 11.94
C ARG A 341 -42.55 -16.73 10.63
N THR A 342 -43.15 -16.22 9.58
CA THR A 342 -42.46 -16.06 8.28
C THR A 342 -41.39 -14.97 8.34
N ALA A 343 -41.62 -13.88 9.08
CA ALA A 343 -40.63 -12.83 9.31
C ALA A 343 -39.40 -13.36 10.06
N VAL A 344 -39.59 -14.15 11.12
CA VAL A 344 -38.47 -14.78 11.84
C VAL A 344 -37.76 -15.81 10.95
N ALA A 345 -38.51 -16.61 10.17
CA ALA A 345 -37.90 -17.56 9.23
C ALA A 345 -37.08 -16.87 8.15
N SER A 346 -37.56 -15.72 7.63
CA SER A 346 -36.74 -14.93 6.64
C SER A 346 -35.46 -14.41 7.24
N CYS A 347 -35.44 -13.94 8.49
CA CYS A 347 -34.22 -13.54 9.19
C CYS A 347 -33.21 -14.70 9.31
N LEU A 348 -33.68 -15.89 9.67
CA LEU A 348 -32.82 -17.09 9.75
C LEU A 348 -32.26 -17.48 8.38
N ILE A 349 -33.09 -17.43 7.33
CA ILE A 349 -32.64 -17.68 5.95
C ILE A 349 -31.57 -16.67 5.53
N THR A 350 -31.78 -15.39 5.82
CA THR A 350 -30.76 -14.34 5.52
C THR A 350 -29.45 -14.59 6.24
N LEU A 351 -29.47 -14.99 7.51
CA LEU A 351 -28.29 -15.36 8.27
C LEU A 351 -27.52 -16.54 7.65
N VAL A 352 -28.26 -17.64 7.33
CA VAL A 352 -27.67 -18.83 6.71
C VAL A 352 -27.06 -18.46 5.33
N LEU A 353 -27.80 -17.72 4.51
CA LEU A 353 -27.33 -17.29 3.18
C LEU A 353 -26.10 -16.39 3.29
N GLY A 354 -26.14 -15.43 4.20
CA GLY A 354 -25.00 -14.53 4.44
C GLY A 354 -23.75 -15.28 4.88
N THR A 355 -23.90 -16.29 5.75
CA THR A 355 -22.77 -17.14 6.18
C THR A 355 -22.20 -17.95 5.01
N ILE A 356 -23.06 -18.53 4.16
CA ILE A 356 -22.61 -19.27 2.97
C ILE A 356 -21.87 -18.34 2.00
N ILE A 357 -22.39 -17.14 1.77
CA ILE A 357 -21.77 -16.16 0.88
C ILE A 357 -20.44 -15.65 1.45
N ALA A 358 -20.37 -15.44 2.77
CA ALA A 358 -19.13 -15.01 3.42
C ALA A 358 -17.96 -15.98 3.16
N THR A 359 -18.25 -17.29 3.06
CA THR A 359 -17.22 -18.31 2.75
C THR A 359 -16.80 -18.32 1.27
N ARG A 360 -17.56 -17.64 0.40
CA ARG A 360 -17.28 -17.54 -1.05
C ARG A 360 -16.66 -16.20 -1.46
N LEU A 361 -16.66 -15.20 -0.57
CA LEU A 361 -16.04 -13.91 -0.85
C LEU A 361 -14.52 -14.02 -0.87
N HIS A 362 -13.90 -13.39 -1.85
CA HIS A 362 -12.46 -13.24 -1.90
C HIS A 362 -11.98 -12.37 -0.75
N LEU A 363 -10.96 -12.87 -0.05
CA LEU A 363 -10.31 -12.15 1.04
C LEU A 363 -9.09 -11.43 0.49
N GLU A 364 -9.07 -10.13 0.62
CA GLU A 364 -7.95 -9.28 0.25
C GLU A 364 -7.60 -8.39 1.43
N ARG A 365 -6.34 -8.03 1.58
CA ARG A 365 -5.93 -7.12 2.65
C ARG A 365 -6.36 -5.68 2.35
N MET A 366 -6.16 -5.25 1.12
CA MET A 366 -6.51 -3.91 0.64
C MET A 366 -7.39 -3.99 -0.60
N PRO A 367 -8.29 -3.01 -0.81
CA PRO A 367 -9.05 -2.94 -2.05
C PRO A 367 -8.11 -2.70 -3.25
N ALA A 368 -8.45 -3.29 -4.39
CA ALA A 368 -7.73 -3.04 -5.63
C ALA A 368 -7.88 -1.56 -6.01
N ILE A 369 -6.75 -0.89 -6.21
CA ILE A 369 -6.71 0.51 -6.66
C ILE A 369 -6.39 0.51 -8.16
N GLU A 370 -7.25 1.12 -8.94
CA GLU A 370 -7.02 1.36 -10.37
C GLU A 370 -6.17 2.62 -10.52
N THR A 371 -4.99 2.48 -11.11
CA THR A 371 -4.09 3.59 -11.41
C THR A 371 -3.85 3.66 -12.92
N ASN A 372 -3.57 4.85 -13.41
CA ASN A 372 -3.18 5.05 -14.82
C ASN A 372 -1.66 4.96 -15.03
N GLU A 373 -0.94 4.46 -14.04
CA GLU A 373 0.51 4.32 -14.06
C GLU A 373 0.95 2.97 -13.50
N MET A 374 1.98 2.40 -14.09
CA MET A 374 2.56 1.11 -13.68
C MET A 374 4.07 1.07 -13.87
N ILE A 375 4.70 0.15 -13.13
CA ILE A 375 6.09 -0.24 -13.31
C ILE A 375 6.12 -1.60 -14.00
N LEU A 376 6.77 -1.65 -15.15
CA LEU A 376 7.01 -2.89 -15.89
C LEU A 376 8.47 -3.27 -15.73
N ARG A 377 8.75 -4.39 -15.09
CA ARG A 377 10.09 -4.93 -14.93
C ARG A 377 10.30 -6.05 -15.91
N ILE A 378 11.38 -5.95 -16.68
CA ILE A 378 11.76 -6.95 -17.65
C ILE A 378 13.10 -7.55 -17.22
N ASP A 379 13.12 -8.83 -16.95
CA ASP A 379 14.33 -9.62 -16.81
C ASP A 379 14.50 -10.41 -18.11
N TRP A 380 15.51 -10.10 -18.89
CA TRP A 380 15.75 -10.79 -20.16
C TRP A 380 16.10 -12.26 -19.96
N ASN A 381 16.41 -12.68 -18.72
CA ASN A 381 16.79 -14.05 -18.38
C ASN A 381 17.83 -14.65 -19.35
N ALA A 382 18.71 -13.80 -19.82
CA ALA A 382 19.81 -14.09 -20.73
C ALA A 382 21.01 -13.21 -20.35
N SER A 383 22.21 -13.75 -20.50
CA SER A 383 23.45 -13.05 -20.16
C SER A 383 23.84 -12.04 -21.25
N ILE A 384 23.00 -11.03 -21.46
CA ILE A 384 23.21 -9.98 -22.45
C ILE A 384 24.06 -8.84 -21.89
N HIS A 385 24.85 -8.22 -22.76
CA HIS A 385 25.61 -7.02 -22.46
C HIS A 385 24.70 -5.78 -22.41
N MET A 386 25.18 -4.71 -21.78
CA MET A 386 24.43 -3.46 -21.62
C MET A 386 23.98 -2.85 -22.95
N ASP A 387 24.81 -2.93 -24.00
CA ASP A 387 24.47 -2.37 -25.33
C ASP A 387 23.29 -3.10 -25.98
N GLU A 388 23.19 -4.42 -25.82
CA GLU A 388 22.06 -5.18 -26.30
C GLU A 388 20.80 -4.88 -25.47
N ASN A 389 20.95 -4.70 -24.15
CA ASN A 389 19.83 -4.28 -23.30
C ASN A 389 19.34 -2.89 -23.71
N GLU A 390 20.25 -1.94 -23.93
CA GLU A 390 19.94 -0.60 -24.41
C GLU A 390 19.16 -0.65 -25.74
N LYS A 391 19.59 -1.48 -26.68
CA LYS A 391 18.94 -1.65 -27.98
C LYS A 391 17.52 -2.16 -27.83
N ARG A 392 17.28 -3.22 -27.02
CA ARG A 392 15.95 -3.79 -26.76
C ARG A 392 15.01 -2.78 -26.11
N VAL A 393 15.52 -2.02 -25.16
CA VAL A 393 14.74 -0.97 -24.48
C VAL A 393 14.35 0.13 -25.46
N LYS A 394 15.26 0.60 -26.29
CA LYS A 394 14.96 1.60 -27.33
C LYS A 394 13.90 1.12 -28.32
N ASP A 395 13.92 -0.15 -28.69
CA ASP A 395 12.93 -0.73 -29.60
C ASP A 395 11.54 -0.75 -28.95
N ILE A 396 11.44 -1.08 -27.66
CA ILE A 396 10.18 -1.01 -26.92
C ILE A 396 9.68 0.43 -26.85
N ILE A 397 10.54 1.39 -26.49
CA ILE A 397 10.18 2.81 -26.43
C ILE A 397 9.70 3.32 -27.79
N ALA A 398 10.38 2.98 -28.87
CA ALA A 398 10.00 3.41 -30.21
C ALA A 398 8.63 2.87 -30.65
N ARG A 399 8.28 1.64 -30.26
CA ARG A 399 7.00 1.02 -30.62
C ARG A 399 5.81 1.49 -29.78
N PHE A 400 6.02 1.70 -28.48
CA PHE A 400 4.93 1.91 -27.55
C PHE A 400 4.91 3.32 -26.93
N GLY A 401 5.99 4.11 -27.06
CA GLY A 401 6.09 5.45 -26.47
C GLY A 401 4.99 6.40 -26.89
N ASN A 402 4.55 6.35 -28.14
CA ASN A 402 3.47 7.20 -28.64
C ASN A 402 2.07 6.90 -28.05
N LYS A 403 1.92 5.74 -27.41
CA LYS A 403 0.67 5.34 -26.75
C LYS A 403 0.61 5.78 -25.29
N CYS A 404 1.72 6.25 -24.75
CA CYS A 404 1.88 6.66 -23.36
C CYS A 404 1.93 8.18 -23.26
N GLU A 405 1.40 8.74 -22.19
CA GLU A 405 1.66 10.14 -21.81
C GLU A 405 3.09 10.32 -21.32
N GLU A 406 3.58 9.32 -20.61
CA GLU A 406 4.93 9.28 -20.10
C GLU A 406 5.46 7.85 -20.13
N ILE A 407 6.65 7.68 -20.65
CA ILE A 407 7.41 6.45 -20.60
C ILE A 407 8.84 6.78 -20.23
N SER A 408 9.34 6.21 -19.16
CA SER A 408 10.73 6.31 -18.78
C SER A 408 11.27 4.93 -18.41
N CYS A 409 12.57 4.72 -18.58
CA CYS A 409 13.17 3.42 -18.35
C CYS A 409 14.53 3.52 -17.68
N HIS A 410 14.69 2.76 -16.61
CA HIS A 410 15.99 2.42 -16.05
C HIS A 410 16.47 1.10 -16.66
N THR A 411 17.51 1.17 -17.46
CA THR A 411 18.13 0.02 -18.13
C THR A 411 19.41 -0.34 -17.41
N GLY A 412 19.59 -1.59 -16.99
CA GLY A 412 20.75 -2.03 -16.23
C GLY A 412 20.73 -1.64 -14.76
N GLU A 413 21.88 -1.53 -14.13
CA GLU A 413 22.02 -1.24 -12.69
C GLU A 413 21.48 0.14 -12.32
N LYS A 414 20.65 0.20 -11.29
CA LYS A 414 20.21 1.46 -10.66
C LYS A 414 21.23 1.88 -9.60
N MET A 415 21.89 3.01 -9.80
CA MET A 415 22.92 3.50 -8.88
C MET A 415 22.40 4.62 -7.96
N PHE A 416 21.24 4.41 -7.30
CA PHE A 416 20.76 5.34 -6.28
C PHE A 416 21.37 5.01 -4.91
N PHE A 417 22.04 5.96 -4.31
CA PHE A 417 22.75 5.79 -3.03
C PHE A 417 21.84 5.38 -1.87
N LEU A 418 20.57 5.82 -1.87
CA LEU A 418 19.59 5.55 -0.82
C LEU A 418 18.54 4.51 -1.24
N ASN A 419 18.69 3.87 -2.38
CA ASN A 419 17.74 2.88 -2.84
C ASN A 419 17.87 1.59 -2.03
N ARG A 420 16.79 1.19 -1.36
CA ARG A 420 16.67 -0.09 -0.64
C ARG A 420 15.97 -1.17 -1.46
N GLU A 421 15.55 -0.86 -2.69
CA GLU A 421 14.91 -1.83 -3.56
C GLU A 421 15.91 -2.86 -4.09
N LYS A 422 15.38 -3.95 -4.65
CA LYS A 422 16.19 -5.01 -5.29
C LYS A 422 17.20 -4.40 -6.25
N ASN A 423 18.46 -4.78 -6.12
CA ASN A 423 19.49 -4.40 -7.08
C ASN A 423 19.08 -4.92 -8.45
N GLN A 424 18.91 -4.01 -9.40
CA GLN A 424 18.66 -4.34 -10.80
C GLN A 424 19.99 -4.74 -11.45
N ASN A 425 19.99 -5.81 -12.21
CA ASN A 425 21.16 -6.30 -12.93
C ASN A 425 21.30 -5.67 -14.31
N ILE A 426 22.48 -5.81 -14.90
CA ILE A 426 22.79 -5.25 -16.25
C ILE A 426 21.82 -5.76 -17.32
N ASN A 427 21.31 -6.98 -17.19
CA ASN A 427 20.37 -7.63 -18.11
C ASN A 427 18.90 -7.43 -17.70
N GLU A 428 18.58 -6.38 -16.96
CA GLU A 428 17.22 -6.02 -16.57
C GLU A 428 16.87 -4.61 -17.02
N ALA A 429 15.57 -4.35 -17.16
CA ALA A 429 15.04 -3.04 -17.46
C ALA A 429 13.78 -2.78 -16.63
N GLU A 430 13.62 -1.57 -16.10
CA GLU A 430 12.42 -1.15 -15.39
C GLU A 430 11.83 0.06 -16.08
N PHE A 431 10.65 -0.12 -16.64
CA PHE A 431 9.87 0.93 -17.27
C PHE A 431 8.86 1.50 -16.28
N TYR A 432 8.76 2.80 -16.23
CA TYR A 432 7.62 3.52 -15.71
C TYR A 432 6.76 3.97 -16.88
N ILE A 433 5.48 3.61 -16.84
CA ILE A 433 4.52 3.87 -17.91
C ILE A 433 3.32 4.58 -17.30
N ARG A 434 2.94 5.73 -17.85
CA ARG A 434 1.70 6.43 -17.52
C ARG A 434 0.90 6.70 -18.79
N THR A 435 -0.39 6.43 -18.73
CA THR A 435 -1.36 6.66 -19.79
C THR A 435 -2.47 7.61 -19.32
N ARG A 436 -3.38 7.97 -20.20
CA ARG A 436 -4.52 8.86 -19.85
C ARG A 436 -5.47 8.22 -18.87
N ASP A 437 -5.78 6.95 -19.07
CA ASP A 437 -6.66 6.20 -18.20
C ASP A 437 -6.16 4.75 -17.97
N PHE A 438 -6.82 4.06 -17.06
CA PHE A 438 -6.47 2.69 -16.68
C PHE A 438 -6.63 1.69 -17.84
N ARG A 439 -7.64 1.86 -18.71
CA ARG A 439 -7.90 0.93 -19.82
C ARG A 439 -6.81 1.01 -20.87
N ASP A 440 -6.36 2.21 -21.20
CA ASP A 440 -5.25 2.43 -22.13
C ASP A 440 -3.95 1.82 -21.56
N LEU A 441 -3.76 1.91 -20.24
CA LEU A 441 -2.62 1.29 -19.57
C LEU A 441 -2.63 -0.23 -19.71
N GLU A 442 -3.75 -0.86 -19.38
CA GLU A 442 -3.91 -2.32 -19.44
C GLU A 442 -3.69 -2.86 -20.87
N HIS A 443 -4.25 -2.17 -21.88
CA HIS A 443 -4.02 -2.49 -23.28
C HIS A 443 -2.55 -2.34 -23.69
N THR A 444 -1.90 -1.27 -23.27
CA THR A 444 -0.49 -1.01 -23.60
C THR A 444 0.40 -2.08 -22.98
N ILE A 445 0.20 -2.41 -21.71
CA ILE A 445 0.99 -3.42 -21.01
C ILE A 445 0.77 -4.81 -21.60
N THR A 446 -0.46 -5.18 -21.92
CA THR A 446 -0.76 -6.45 -22.59
C THR A 446 -0.06 -6.54 -23.92
N SER A 447 -0.08 -5.46 -24.72
CA SER A 447 0.61 -5.41 -26.03
C SER A 447 2.14 -5.53 -25.88
N ILE A 448 2.72 -4.88 -24.86
CA ILE A 448 4.17 -5.00 -24.56
C ILE A 448 4.50 -6.43 -24.13
N ARG A 449 3.69 -7.04 -23.27
CA ARG A 449 3.88 -8.42 -22.80
C ARG A 449 3.81 -9.42 -23.96
N GLU A 450 2.85 -9.28 -24.84
CA GLU A 450 2.72 -10.13 -26.03
C GLU A 450 3.93 -9.98 -26.97
N TYR A 451 4.37 -8.75 -27.20
CA TYR A 451 5.57 -8.46 -27.97
C TYR A 451 6.80 -9.13 -27.38
N ILE A 452 7.03 -8.95 -26.07
CA ILE A 452 8.20 -9.55 -25.38
C ILE A 452 8.12 -11.07 -25.45
N LYS A 453 6.95 -11.66 -25.23
CA LYS A 453 6.76 -13.11 -25.28
C LYS A 453 7.01 -13.69 -26.69
N SER A 454 6.69 -12.93 -27.74
CA SER A 454 6.93 -13.34 -29.13
C SER A 454 8.40 -13.26 -29.52
N ASP A 455 9.05 -12.12 -29.23
CA ASP A 455 10.42 -11.84 -29.71
C ASP A 455 11.50 -12.33 -28.75
N TYR A 456 11.15 -12.43 -27.46
CA TYR A 456 12.06 -12.82 -26.37
C TYR A 456 11.41 -13.86 -25.44
N PRO A 457 11.17 -15.09 -25.88
CA PRO A 457 10.37 -16.08 -25.14
C PRO A 457 10.95 -16.51 -23.79
N VAL A 458 12.24 -16.27 -23.56
CA VAL A 458 12.94 -16.58 -22.29
C VAL A 458 12.80 -15.45 -21.27
N ALA A 459 12.44 -14.25 -21.73
CA ALA A 459 12.35 -13.09 -20.86
C ALA A 459 11.16 -13.19 -19.90
N LYS A 460 11.37 -12.72 -18.70
CA LYS A 460 10.34 -12.61 -17.65
C LYS A 460 9.87 -11.17 -17.56
N VAL A 461 8.56 -11.01 -17.52
CA VAL A 461 7.91 -9.72 -17.39
C VAL A 461 7.11 -9.70 -16.10
N ASP A 462 7.53 -8.84 -15.18
CA ASP A 462 6.83 -8.57 -13.94
C ASP A 462 6.17 -7.20 -14.01
N ILE A 463 4.90 -7.13 -13.59
CA ILE A 463 4.12 -5.90 -13.57
C ILE A 463 3.90 -5.55 -12.12
N ALA A 464 4.45 -4.43 -11.71
CA ALA A 464 4.22 -3.88 -10.39
C ALA A 464 3.42 -2.58 -10.50
N LYS A 465 2.51 -2.37 -9.59
CA LYS A 465 1.91 -1.05 -9.42
C LYS A 465 2.98 -0.04 -9.03
N VAL A 466 2.81 1.21 -9.42
CA VAL A 466 3.68 2.26 -8.91
C VAL A 466 3.48 2.35 -7.42
N ASP A 467 4.55 2.11 -6.66
CA ASP A 467 4.50 2.13 -5.21
C ASP A 467 3.97 3.49 -4.71
N ASN A 468 2.68 3.56 -4.45
CA ASN A 468 2.15 4.66 -3.66
C ASN A 468 2.41 4.37 -2.17
N LEU A 469 2.38 5.41 -1.34
CA LEU A 469 2.64 5.29 0.10
C LEU A 469 1.76 4.25 0.79
N PHE A 470 0.51 4.08 0.35
CA PHE A 470 -0.42 3.11 0.91
C PHE A 470 -0.06 1.68 0.50
N GLU A 471 0.28 1.46 -0.77
CA GLU A 471 0.72 0.15 -1.22
C GLU A 471 2.04 -0.27 -0.58
N GLN A 472 2.99 0.66 -0.39
CA GLN A 472 4.23 0.37 0.34
C GLN A 472 3.99 -0.04 1.80
N LEU A 473 3.03 0.59 2.48
CA LEU A 473 2.69 0.27 3.87
C LEU A 473 1.99 -1.09 3.99
N PHE A 474 1.18 -1.46 3.01
CA PHE A 474 0.42 -2.71 3.00
C PHE A 474 0.96 -3.73 2.00
N LYS A 475 2.20 -3.53 1.53
CA LYS A 475 2.84 -4.41 0.55
C LYS A 475 2.83 -5.84 1.07
N ASP A 476 1.79 -6.55 0.71
CA ASP A 476 1.83 -8.00 0.68
C ASP A 476 2.57 -8.39 -0.60
N ASP A 477 3.22 -9.52 -0.57
CA ASP A 477 3.70 -10.12 -1.81
C ASP A 477 2.50 -10.17 -2.77
N ASP A 478 2.61 -9.55 -3.95
CA ASP A 478 1.55 -9.51 -4.97
C ASP A 478 1.18 -10.92 -5.47
N VAL A 479 1.82 -11.94 -4.93
CA VAL A 479 1.66 -13.34 -5.30
C VAL A 479 0.66 -14.02 -4.35
N PRO A 480 -0.39 -14.66 -4.87
CA PRO A 480 -1.40 -15.34 -4.07
C PRO A 480 -0.83 -16.40 -3.13
N LEU A 481 0.14 -17.20 -3.61
CA LEU A 481 0.82 -18.23 -2.82
C LEU A 481 2.30 -18.31 -3.21
N ILE A 482 3.19 -18.18 -2.25
CA ILE A 482 4.62 -18.37 -2.41
C ILE A 482 5.04 -19.62 -1.66
N VAL A 483 5.76 -20.50 -2.33
CA VAL A 483 6.37 -21.68 -1.73
C VAL A 483 7.87 -21.50 -1.73
N TYR A 484 8.46 -21.45 -0.55
CA TYR A 484 9.90 -21.46 -0.40
C TYR A 484 10.39 -22.88 -0.20
N LEU A 485 11.22 -23.35 -1.10
CA LEU A 485 11.85 -24.66 -1.01
C LEU A 485 13.22 -24.55 -0.35
N SER A 486 13.53 -25.44 0.57
CA SER A 486 14.85 -25.59 1.18
C SER A 486 15.25 -27.07 1.24
N GLY A 487 16.55 -27.33 1.12
CA GLY A 487 17.10 -28.69 1.31
C GLY A 487 17.15 -29.07 2.78
N GLU A 488 17.38 -30.36 3.06
CA GLU A 488 17.59 -30.88 4.44
C GLU A 488 18.78 -30.23 5.16
N SER A 489 19.82 -29.86 4.41
CA SER A 489 20.99 -29.20 4.96
C SER A 489 20.80 -27.68 4.99
N ARG A 490 20.88 -27.06 6.17
CA ARG A 490 20.78 -25.61 6.36
C ARG A 490 21.76 -24.76 5.53
N ARG A 491 22.83 -25.37 4.99
CA ARG A 491 23.90 -24.71 4.24
C ARG A 491 23.93 -25.05 2.75
N GLY A 492 23.14 -26.02 2.30
CA GLY A 492 23.09 -26.42 0.89
C GLY A 492 21.98 -25.70 0.13
N SER A 493 22.29 -25.10 -1.02
CA SER A 493 21.29 -24.72 -2.01
C SER A 493 20.68 -25.99 -2.60
N VAL A 494 19.38 -25.98 -2.87
CA VAL A 494 18.74 -27.07 -3.62
C VAL A 494 19.24 -27.00 -5.06
N GLU A 495 19.63 -28.13 -5.63
CA GLU A 495 20.06 -28.20 -7.03
C GLU A 495 18.92 -27.75 -7.98
N LEU A 496 19.29 -26.96 -8.98
CA LEU A 496 18.34 -26.39 -9.93
C LEU A 496 17.51 -27.47 -10.66
N ASP A 497 18.14 -28.57 -11.02
CA ASP A 497 17.48 -29.69 -11.70
C ASP A 497 16.42 -30.34 -10.81
N SER A 498 16.70 -30.49 -9.51
CA SER A 498 15.74 -31.03 -8.54
C SER A 498 14.50 -30.12 -8.43
N VAL A 499 14.67 -28.80 -8.46
CA VAL A 499 13.57 -27.83 -8.42
C VAL A 499 12.79 -27.83 -9.72
N ASN A 500 13.47 -27.88 -10.86
CA ASN A 500 12.80 -27.93 -12.18
C ASN A 500 11.96 -29.21 -12.30
N LEU A 501 12.49 -30.37 -11.92
CA LEU A 501 11.74 -31.62 -11.90
C LEU A 501 10.55 -31.60 -10.94
N PHE A 502 10.69 -30.91 -9.82
CA PHE A 502 9.58 -30.72 -8.88
C PHE A 502 8.48 -29.84 -9.47
N ILE A 503 8.84 -28.72 -10.13
CA ILE A 503 7.88 -27.82 -10.79
C ILE A 503 7.17 -28.53 -11.94
N GLU A 504 7.89 -29.28 -12.78
CA GLU A 504 7.30 -30.05 -13.90
C GLU A 504 6.33 -31.11 -13.41
N HIS A 505 6.66 -31.77 -12.30
CA HIS A 505 5.76 -32.73 -11.69
C HIS A 505 4.49 -32.09 -11.12
N LEU A 506 4.63 -30.94 -10.43
CA LEU A 506 3.48 -30.17 -9.95
C LEU A 506 2.58 -29.70 -11.09
N ASP A 507 3.18 -29.24 -12.21
CA ASP A 507 2.44 -28.80 -13.39
C ASP A 507 1.64 -29.96 -14.02
N SER A 508 2.21 -31.16 -13.99
CA SER A 508 1.53 -32.39 -14.46
C SER A 508 0.39 -32.82 -13.52
N LEU A 509 0.53 -32.65 -12.20
CA LEU A 509 -0.48 -33.03 -11.21
C LEU A 509 -1.64 -32.03 -11.14
N MET A 510 -1.35 -30.77 -11.36
CA MET A 510 -2.30 -29.65 -11.23
C MET A 510 -2.26 -28.75 -12.49
N PRO A 511 -2.72 -29.27 -13.66
CA PRO A 511 -2.76 -28.50 -14.88
C PRO A 511 -3.77 -27.35 -14.71
N GLY A 512 -3.27 -26.14 -14.71
CA GLY A 512 -4.05 -24.90 -14.49
C GLY A 512 -3.49 -23.98 -13.42
N LEU A 513 -2.53 -24.45 -12.62
CA LEU A 513 -1.72 -23.58 -11.79
C LEU A 513 -0.64 -22.90 -12.66
N GLN A 514 -0.56 -21.62 -12.56
CA GLN A 514 0.53 -20.87 -13.17
C GLN A 514 1.70 -20.82 -12.19
N LEU A 515 2.71 -21.66 -12.41
CA LEU A 515 3.94 -21.73 -11.60
C LEU A 515 5.02 -20.88 -12.25
N ASP A 516 5.60 -19.96 -11.50
CA ASP A 516 6.74 -19.16 -11.97
C ASP A 516 8.04 -19.86 -11.55
N LYS A 517 8.83 -20.29 -12.56
CA LYS A 517 10.14 -20.92 -12.33
C LYS A 517 11.13 -19.89 -11.76
N PRO A 518 12.06 -20.28 -10.90
CA PRO A 518 13.09 -19.36 -10.41
C PRO A 518 13.90 -18.77 -11.57
N SER A 519 14.35 -17.54 -11.41
CA SER A 519 15.21 -16.89 -12.41
C SER A 519 16.59 -17.54 -12.42
N THR A 520 17.08 -17.84 -13.62
CA THR A 520 18.37 -18.48 -13.83
C THR A 520 19.30 -17.57 -14.62
N SER A 521 20.60 -17.77 -14.47
CA SER A 521 21.61 -17.13 -15.30
C SER A 521 22.62 -18.14 -15.79
N GLU A 522 23.04 -17.99 -17.05
CA GLU A 522 24.18 -18.77 -17.55
C GLU A 522 25.46 -18.29 -16.86
N ARG A 523 26.19 -19.24 -16.30
CA ARG A 523 27.51 -19.03 -15.68
C ARG A 523 28.55 -19.83 -16.46
N ILE A 524 29.65 -19.19 -16.77
CA ILE A 524 30.82 -19.88 -17.31
C ILE A 524 31.66 -20.36 -16.15
N VAL A 525 31.79 -21.66 -16.01
CA VAL A 525 32.62 -22.29 -15.00
C VAL A 525 33.93 -22.71 -15.67
N VAL A 526 35.04 -22.20 -15.11
CA VAL A 526 36.37 -22.63 -15.50
C VAL A 526 36.85 -23.67 -14.49
N GLU A 527 36.63 -24.93 -14.83
CA GLU A 527 37.07 -26.07 -14.00
C GLU A 527 38.56 -26.22 -14.09
N ILE A 528 39.23 -26.19 -12.96
CA ILE A 528 40.68 -26.44 -12.86
C ILE A 528 40.90 -27.94 -12.68
N LEU A 529 41.75 -28.53 -13.53
CA LEU A 529 42.00 -29.96 -13.51
C LEU A 529 43.18 -30.30 -12.60
N PRO A 530 42.98 -30.85 -11.38
CA PRO A 530 44.06 -31.10 -10.38
C PRO A 530 45.13 -32.04 -10.89
N ASP A 531 44.75 -33.08 -11.62
CA ASP A 531 45.69 -34.06 -12.19
C ASP A 531 46.65 -33.43 -13.18
N ARG A 532 46.16 -32.47 -13.97
CA ARG A 532 46.96 -31.70 -14.93
C ARG A 532 47.89 -30.70 -14.23
N LEU A 533 47.41 -30.05 -13.16
CA LEU A 533 48.27 -29.20 -12.34
C LEU A 533 49.46 -29.96 -11.78
N ALA A 534 49.18 -31.15 -11.22
CA ALA A 534 50.23 -32.04 -10.66
C ALA A 534 51.23 -32.51 -11.77
N LEU A 535 50.72 -32.93 -12.92
CA LEU A 535 51.50 -33.43 -14.05
C LEU A 535 52.45 -32.36 -14.58
N TYR A 536 51.97 -31.12 -14.76
CA TYR A 536 52.78 -30.01 -15.29
C TYR A 536 53.50 -29.21 -14.21
N LYS A 537 53.42 -29.62 -12.92
CA LYS A 537 54.01 -28.95 -11.76
C LYS A 537 53.65 -27.45 -11.67
N VAL A 538 52.35 -27.15 -11.91
CA VAL A 538 51.81 -25.76 -11.86
C VAL A 538 51.14 -25.56 -10.53
N ASN A 539 51.35 -24.39 -9.90
CA ASN A 539 50.66 -24.02 -8.68
C ASN A 539 49.29 -23.44 -9.03
N GLN A 540 48.24 -23.92 -8.32
CA GLN A 540 46.87 -23.46 -8.53
C GLN A 540 46.70 -21.93 -8.34
N SER A 541 47.36 -21.35 -7.34
CA SER A 541 47.30 -19.89 -7.10
C SER A 541 47.93 -19.08 -8.26
N SER A 542 48.96 -19.59 -8.88
CA SER A 542 49.56 -18.95 -10.07
C SER A 542 48.63 -19.00 -11.26
N LEU A 543 47.88 -20.08 -11.46
CA LEU A 543 46.87 -20.21 -12.51
C LEU A 543 45.70 -19.25 -12.27
N ILE A 544 45.17 -19.21 -11.04
CA ILE A 544 44.07 -18.32 -10.67
C ILE A 544 44.49 -16.86 -10.88
N ASN A 545 45.67 -16.47 -10.40
CA ASN A 545 46.20 -15.11 -10.57
C ASN A 545 46.30 -14.70 -12.04
N ILE A 546 46.70 -15.60 -12.94
CA ILE A 546 46.77 -15.32 -14.39
C ILE A 546 45.39 -15.19 -15.00
N LEU A 547 44.47 -16.05 -14.63
CA LEU A 547 43.07 -15.94 -15.07
C LEU A 547 42.41 -14.66 -14.59
N GLU A 548 42.49 -14.34 -13.31
CA GLU A 548 42.00 -13.10 -12.75
C GLU A 548 42.56 -11.88 -13.46
N LYS A 549 43.84 -11.89 -13.74
CA LYS A 549 44.55 -10.82 -14.39
C LYS A 549 44.14 -10.59 -15.85
N ASN A 550 43.83 -11.66 -16.57
CA ASN A 550 43.49 -11.58 -18.00
C ASN A 550 41.97 -11.41 -18.22
N ILE A 551 41.14 -11.84 -17.28
CA ILE A 551 39.67 -11.71 -17.34
C ILE A 551 39.19 -10.37 -16.76
N SER A 552 39.79 -9.92 -15.64
CA SER A 552 39.36 -8.73 -14.92
C SER A 552 40.20 -7.51 -15.21
N LYS A 553 39.58 -6.33 -15.22
CA LYS A 553 40.28 -5.04 -15.19
C LYS A 553 40.90 -4.89 -13.81
N MET A 554 42.23 -4.70 -13.77
CA MET A 554 42.95 -4.52 -12.52
C MET A 554 42.86 -3.07 -12.07
N ASN A 555 42.08 -2.78 -11.03
CA ASN A 555 42.09 -1.46 -10.41
C ASN A 555 43.35 -1.31 -9.56
N ILE A 556 44.23 -0.34 -9.92
CA ILE A 556 45.53 -0.15 -9.28
C ILE A 556 45.48 1.01 -8.28
N GLY A 557 44.61 1.98 -8.44
CA GLY A 557 44.55 3.15 -7.59
C GLY A 557 43.57 4.20 -8.08
N LYS A 558 43.73 5.41 -7.56
CA LYS A 558 42.91 6.55 -7.93
C LYS A 558 43.80 7.75 -8.22
N LEU A 559 43.58 8.37 -9.35
CA LEU A 559 44.15 9.68 -9.67
C LEU A 559 43.34 10.76 -8.95
N ASN A 560 44.00 11.66 -8.26
CA ASN A 560 43.36 12.82 -7.63
C ASN A 560 43.52 14.05 -8.53
N THR A 561 42.45 14.47 -9.21
CA THR A 561 42.51 15.66 -10.07
C THR A 561 42.17 16.97 -9.33
N GLY A 562 42.13 16.95 -7.99
CA GLY A 562 41.72 18.07 -7.15
C GLY A 562 40.21 18.20 -6.98
N SER A 563 39.45 18.00 -8.05
CA SER A 563 37.97 18.05 -8.03
C SER A 563 37.30 16.66 -7.90
N ARG A 564 37.98 15.59 -8.31
CA ARG A 564 37.42 14.21 -8.29
C ARG A 564 38.55 13.17 -8.26
N TYR A 565 38.15 11.96 -7.79
CA TYR A 565 39.02 10.77 -7.86
C TYR A 565 38.69 9.96 -9.12
N VAL A 566 39.63 9.79 -10.00
CA VAL A 566 39.54 9.00 -11.23
C VAL A 566 40.23 7.66 -11.03
N PRO A 567 39.53 6.50 -11.16
CA PRO A 567 40.19 5.21 -11.00
C PRO A 567 41.21 4.96 -12.09
N ILE A 568 42.35 4.40 -11.70
CA ILE A 568 43.43 3.96 -12.61
C ILE A 568 43.29 2.45 -12.78
N VAL A 569 43.13 2.01 -14.03
CA VAL A 569 42.85 0.62 -14.36
C VAL A 569 43.84 0.09 -15.39
N ILE A 570 44.46 -1.07 -15.13
CA ILE A 570 45.15 -1.84 -16.17
C ILE A 570 44.11 -2.65 -16.92
N THR A 571 44.11 -2.55 -18.23
CA THR A 571 43.19 -3.29 -19.10
C THR A 571 43.99 -3.92 -20.24
N GLY A 572 43.56 -5.13 -20.66
CA GLY A 572 44.06 -5.80 -21.86
C GLY A 572 43.13 -5.56 -23.06
N GLU A 573 43.42 -6.21 -24.18
CA GLU A 573 42.51 -6.28 -25.31
C GLU A 573 41.23 -6.97 -24.94
N GLU A 574 40.08 -6.51 -25.47
CA GLU A 574 38.81 -7.20 -25.33
C GLU A 574 38.86 -8.53 -26.10
N LYS A 575 39.05 -9.61 -25.35
CA LYS A 575 39.11 -10.97 -25.86
C LYS A 575 37.96 -11.78 -25.31
N THR A 576 37.47 -12.76 -26.09
CA THR A 576 36.55 -13.73 -25.55
C THR A 576 37.23 -14.59 -24.49
N ILE A 577 36.43 -15.19 -23.56
CA ILE A 577 37.04 -16.05 -22.52
C ILE A 577 37.80 -17.23 -23.13
N LEU A 578 37.35 -17.74 -24.26
CA LEU A 578 38.03 -18.80 -25.03
C LEU A 578 39.37 -18.33 -25.54
N ASP A 579 39.47 -17.11 -26.06
CA ASP A 579 40.72 -16.54 -26.57
C ASP A 579 41.68 -16.25 -25.42
N ILE A 580 41.16 -15.76 -24.28
CA ILE A 580 41.98 -15.55 -23.08
C ILE A 580 42.63 -16.86 -22.62
N ILE A 581 41.83 -17.94 -22.51
CA ILE A 581 42.34 -19.24 -22.05
C ILE A 581 43.33 -19.85 -23.05
N ARG A 582 43.11 -19.67 -24.34
CA ARG A 582 44.02 -20.15 -25.39
C ARG A 582 45.31 -19.36 -25.49
N SER A 583 45.25 -18.06 -25.26
CA SER A 583 46.40 -17.18 -25.37
C SER A 583 47.20 -17.01 -24.09
N SER A 584 46.66 -17.47 -22.94
CA SER A 584 47.31 -17.34 -21.64
C SER A 584 48.20 -18.53 -21.35
N PHE A 585 49.33 -18.24 -20.72
CA PHE A 585 50.31 -19.22 -20.27
C PHE A 585 50.62 -18.99 -18.80
N VAL A 586 50.90 -20.05 -18.10
CA VAL A 586 51.37 -20.07 -16.70
C VAL A 586 52.73 -20.74 -16.63
N SER A 587 53.69 -20.11 -16.01
CA SER A 587 55.02 -20.69 -15.82
C SER A 587 54.99 -21.73 -14.69
N ASN A 588 55.50 -22.91 -14.93
CA ASN A 588 55.62 -23.97 -13.92
C ASN A 588 56.87 -23.76 -13.03
N ASN A 589 57.06 -24.70 -12.07
CA ASN A 589 58.26 -24.65 -11.19
C ASN A 589 59.58 -24.80 -11.94
N ASP A 590 59.54 -25.39 -13.14
CA ASP A 590 60.75 -25.59 -14.00
C ASP A 590 60.92 -24.41 -14.99
N GLN A 591 60.18 -23.28 -14.83
CA GLN A 591 60.21 -22.09 -15.71
C GLN A 591 59.73 -22.36 -17.16
N LEU A 592 58.94 -23.39 -17.37
CA LEU A 592 58.32 -23.67 -18.65
C LEU A 592 56.90 -23.04 -18.70
N ASP A 593 56.56 -22.42 -19.82
CA ASP A 593 55.26 -21.82 -20.01
C ASP A 593 54.23 -22.89 -20.49
N ILE A 594 53.26 -23.16 -19.63
CA ILE A 594 52.21 -24.14 -19.89
C ILE A 594 50.94 -23.39 -20.28
N PRO A 595 50.30 -23.73 -21.41
CA PRO A 595 49.06 -23.07 -21.81
C PRO A 595 47.93 -23.36 -20.83
N VAL A 596 47.18 -22.32 -20.47
CA VAL A 596 46.05 -22.43 -19.52
C VAL A 596 44.96 -23.39 -20.01
N SER A 597 44.77 -23.49 -21.32
CA SER A 597 43.84 -24.43 -21.95
C SER A 597 44.19 -25.92 -21.70
N ALA A 598 45.42 -26.23 -21.34
CA ALA A 598 45.82 -27.60 -20.96
C ALA A 598 45.47 -27.94 -19.51
N LEU A 599 45.22 -26.95 -18.66
CA LEU A 599 45.03 -27.03 -17.22
C LEU A 599 43.57 -26.83 -16.81
N THR A 600 42.71 -26.34 -17.73
CA THR A 600 41.35 -25.93 -17.43
C THR A 600 40.36 -26.53 -18.44
N ARG A 601 39.12 -26.75 -17.98
CA ARG A 601 37.97 -27.05 -18.83
C ARG A 601 36.96 -25.93 -18.67
N ILE A 602 36.27 -25.58 -19.76
CA ILE A 602 35.23 -24.57 -19.73
C ILE A 602 33.90 -25.28 -19.89
N GLU A 603 33.01 -25.04 -18.94
CA GLU A 603 31.64 -25.52 -18.99
C GLU A 603 30.68 -24.35 -18.82
N LYS A 604 29.53 -24.41 -19.50
CA LYS A 604 28.41 -23.48 -19.30
C LYS A 604 27.40 -24.19 -18.42
N GLU A 605 27.10 -23.60 -17.31
CA GLU A 605 26.11 -24.07 -16.35
C GLU A 605 25.00 -23.04 -16.19
N LEU A 606 23.79 -23.52 -15.95
CA LEU A 606 22.68 -22.69 -15.50
C LEU A 606 22.68 -22.72 -13.97
N ASP A 607 22.69 -21.54 -13.36
CA ASP A 607 22.63 -21.41 -11.92
C ASP A 607 21.54 -20.39 -11.54
N TYR A 608 21.13 -20.37 -10.27
CA TYR A 608 20.19 -19.38 -9.77
C TYR A 608 20.75 -17.97 -9.90
N LYS A 609 19.92 -17.05 -10.41
CA LYS A 609 20.30 -15.64 -10.54
C LYS A 609 20.48 -14.95 -9.20
N SER A 610 19.67 -15.33 -8.20
CA SER A 610 19.71 -14.78 -6.85
C SER A 610 19.50 -15.87 -5.81
N ILE A 611 20.15 -15.72 -4.67
CA ILE A 611 20.05 -16.59 -3.51
C ILE A 611 19.31 -15.83 -2.42
N ILE A 612 18.23 -16.41 -1.91
CA ILE A 612 17.42 -15.81 -0.83
C ILE A 612 17.74 -16.51 0.47
N GLY A 613 18.20 -15.75 1.47
CA GLY A 613 18.44 -16.25 2.83
C GLY A 613 17.26 -15.93 3.74
N ARG A 614 16.74 -16.93 4.44
CA ARG A 614 15.78 -16.79 5.53
C ARG A 614 16.34 -17.39 6.84
N LYS A 615 15.56 -17.34 7.92
CA LYS A 615 15.96 -17.92 9.23
C LYS A 615 16.28 -19.41 9.12
N GLU A 616 15.62 -20.11 8.22
CA GLU A 616 15.76 -21.54 7.97
C GLU A 616 16.96 -21.91 7.09
N GLY A 617 17.60 -20.90 6.46
CA GLY A 617 18.74 -21.10 5.55
C GLY A 617 18.51 -20.54 4.18
N VAL A 618 19.15 -21.13 3.16
CA VAL A 618 18.96 -20.76 1.76
C VAL A 618 17.64 -21.35 1.26
N VAL A 619 16.80 -20.50 0.67
CA VAL A 619 15.50 -20.89 0.16
C VAL A 619 15.32 -20.43 -1.29
N ILE A 620 14.53 -21.19 -2.06
CA ILE A 620 14.19 -20.90 -3.45
C ILE A 620 12.70 -20.61 -3.52
N PRO A 621 12.28 -19.39 -3.94
CA PRO A 621 10.88 -19.04 -4.07
C PRO A 621 10.29 -19.64 -5.35
N ILE A 622 9.10 -20.20 -5.25
CA ILE A 622 8.22 -20.55 -6.36
C ILE A 622 6.94 -19.78 -6.18
N ASN A 623 6.67 -18.88 -7.10
CA ASN A 623 5.44 -18.09 -7.09
C ASN A 623 4.33 -18.87 -7.79
N ILE A 624 3.16 -18.93 -7.16
CA ILE A 624 1.98 -19.64 -7.67
C ILE A 624 0.85 -18.65 -7.85
N TYR A 625 0.38 -18.56 -9.08
CA TYR A 625 -0.75 -17.73 -9.48
C TYR A 625 -1.97 -18.63 -9.77
N ASN A 626 -3.16 -18.03 -9.83
CA ASN A 626 -4.43 -18.73 -10.11
C ASN A 626 -4.78 -19.86 -9.12
N VAL A 627 -4.58 -19.60 -7.83
CA VAL A 627 -4.75 -20.59 -6.76
C VAL A 627 -6.22 -20.98 -6.51
N GLY A 628 -7.17 -20.09 -6.79
CA GLY A 628 -8.62 -20.32 -6.65
C GLY A 628 -9.07 -20.77 -5.25
N ASP A 629 -10.27 -21.30 -5.15
CA ASP A 629 -10.89 -21.75 -3.87
C ASP A 629 -10.23 -22.98 -3.25
N SER A 630 -9.30 -23.63 -3.96
CA SER A 630 -8.67 -24.89 -3.56
C SER A 630 -7.29 -24.72 -2.88
N THR A 631 -6.94 -23.51 -2.45
CA THR A 631 -5.61 -23.17 -1.89
C THR A 631 -5.16 -24.15 -0.80
N ALA A 632 -6.03 -24.53 0.11
CA ALA A 632 -5.69 -25.47 1.20
C ALA A 632 -5.31 -26.86 0.67
N GLN A 633 -5.98 -27.35 -0.38
CA GLN A 633 -5.66 -28.64 -1.01
C GLN A 633 -4.34 -28.56 -1.77
N ILE A 634 -4.12 -27.44 -2.48
CA ILE A 634 -2.86 -27.18 -3.19
C ILE A 634 -1.68 -27.19 -2.22
N ILE A 635 -1.78 -26.49 -1.08
CA ILE A 635 -0.76 -26.50 -0.03
C ILE A 635 -0.48 -27.90 0.47
N GLN A 636 -1.52 -28.71 0.72
CA GLN A 636 -1.35 -30.08 1.21
C GLN A 636 -0.66 -30.97 0.17
N THR A 637 -1.04 -30.87 -1.09
CA THR A 637 -0.42 -31.62 -2.20
C THR A 637 1.05 -31.24 -2.36
N ILE A 638 1.36 -29.95 -2.39
CA ILE A 638 2.74 -29.45 -2.49
C ILE A 638 3.59 -29.95 -1.32
N LYS A 639 3.04 -29.94 -0.10
CA LYS A 639 3.74 -30.41 1.09
C LYS A 639 4.03 -31.90 1.04
N GLN A 640 3.11 -32.71 0.53
CA GLN A 640 3.29 -34.16 0.36
C GLN A 640 4.35 -34.47 -0.70
N GLU A 641 4.27 -33.81 -1.85
CA GLU A 641 5.20 -34.01 -2.96
C GLU A 641 6.62 -33.54 -2.62
N ALA A 642 6.76 -32.42 -1.94
CA ALA A 642 8.05 -31.92 -1.48
C ALA A 642 8.68 -32.88 -0.44
N GLY A 643 7.86 -33.37 0.51
CA GLY A 643 8.32 -34.34 1.51
C GLY A 643 8.80 -35.65 0.90
N SER A 644 8.19 -36.13 -0.19
CA SER A 644 8.63 -37.32 -0.92
C SER A 644 10.04 -37.16 -1.56
N ARG A 645 10.48 -35.93 -1.74
CA ARG A 645 11.77 -35.58 -2.37
C ARG A 645 12.78 -34.98 -1.40
N ASN A 646 12.55 -35.10 -0.11
CA ASN A 646 13.39 -34.53 0.96
C ASN A 646 13.55 -33.00 0.86
N LEU A 647 12.51 -32.30 0.37
CA LEU A 647 12.47 -30.87 0.31
C LEU A 647 11.57 -30.32 1.44
N ASN A 648 12.06 -29.33 2.17
CA ASN A 648 11.27 -28.60 3.14
C ASN A 648 10.54 -27.46 2.46
N THR A 649 9.29 -27.23 2.86
CA THR A 649 8.44 -26.17 2.30
C THR A 649 8.02 -25.17 3.36
N ILE A 650 8.12 -23.91 3.04
CA ILE A 650 7.58 -22.80 3.83
C ILE A 650 6.62 -22.06 2.92
N PHE A 651 5.43 -21.77 3.42
CA PHE A 651 4.38 -21.11 2.64
C PHE A 651 4.20 -19.69 3.10
N ASP A 652 3.98 -18.79 2.15
CA ASP A 652 3.76 -17.36 2.35
C ASP A 652 2.83 -16.82 1.24
N GLY A 653 2.55 -15.52 1.24
CA GLY A 653 1.75 -14.87 0.21
C GLY A 653 0.42 -14.33 0.72
N GLN A 654 -0.37 -13.74 -0.20
CA GLN A 654 -1.64 -13.06 0.11
C GLN A 654 -2.64 -13.93 0.90
N TYR A 655 -2.66 -15.23 0.64
CA TYR A 655 -3.56 -16.15 1.35
C TYR A 655 -3.33 -16.15 2.86
N PHE A 656 -2.08 -16.12 3.30
CA PHE A 656 -1.75 -16.14 4.72
C PHE A 656 -1.93 -14.78 5.38
N SER A 657 -1.48 -13.72 4.73
CA SER A 657 -1.62 -12.36 5.25
C SER A 657 -3.08 -11.91 5.31
N GLY A 658 -3.89 -12.28 4.31
CA GLY A 658 -5.33 -12.02 4.30
C GLY A 658 -6.05 -12.76 5.44
N LYS A 659 -5.69 -14.01 5.71
CA LYS A 659 -6.27 -14.80 6.81
C LYS A 659 -5.89 -14.25 8.18
N GLU A 660 -4.66 -13.79 8.37
CA GLU A 660 -4.21 -13.16 9.62
C GLU A 660 -4.97 -11.87 9.89
N THR A 661 -5.05 -11.00 8.89
CA THR A 661 -5.82 -9.74 8.96
C THR A 661 -7.30 -9.98 9.28
N LEU A 662 -7.91 -10.99 8.66
CA LEU A 662 -9.30 -11.35 8.95
C LEU A 662 -9.48 -11.77 10.41
N TRP A 663 -8.57 -12.58 10.95
CA TRP A 663 -8.66 -13.03 12.33
C TRP A 663 -8.53 -11.87 13.32
N GLU A 664 -7.60 -10.95 13.08
CA GLU A 664 -7.48 -9.72 13.86
C GLU A 664 -8.77 -8.90 13.84
N MET A 665 -9.38 -8.71 12.67
CA MET A 665 -10.63 -7.97 12.52
C MET A 665 -11.81 -8.67 13.22
N VAL A 666 -11.93 -9.99 13.13
CA VAL A 666 -12.96 -10.74 13.86
C VAL A 666 -12.84 -10.53 15.37
N MET A 667 -11.60 -10.52 15.89
CA MET A 667 -11.38 -10.22 17.31
C MET A 667 -11.79 -8.80 17.69
N VAL A 668 -11.50 -7.81 16.82
CA VAL A 668 -11.96 -6.42 17.00
C VAL A 668 -13.49 -6.36 17.06
N VAL A 669 -14.19 -7.03 16.14
CA VAL A 669 -15.66 -7.09 16.13
C VAL A 669 -16.20 -7.72 17.41
N ILE A 670 -15.63 -8.82 17.87
CA ILE A 670 -16.05 -9.49 19.11
C ILE A 670 -15.89 -8.56 20.32
N VAL A 671 -14.74 -7.90 20.44
CA VAL A 671 -14.47 -6.94 21.54
C VAL A 671 -15.44 -5.76 21.47
N ALA A 672 -15.68 -5.22 20.26
CA ALA A 672 -16.65 -4.14 20.06
C ALA A 672 -18.06 -4.54 20.49
N ILE A 673 -18.52 -5.74 20.11
CA ILE A 673 -19.85 -6.27 20.50
C ILE A 673 -19.92 -6.47 22.02
N LEU A 674 -18.87 -6.95 22.66
CA LEU A 674 -18.82 -7.11 24.12
C LEU A 674 -18.90 -5.77 24.83
N MET A 675 -18.13 -4.77 24.40
CA MET A 675 -18.19 -3.42 24.95
C MET A 675 -19.58 -2.82 24.80
N LEU A 676 -20.16 -2.96 23.60
CA LEU A 676 -21.50 -2.50 23.30
C LEU A 676 -22.54 -3.17 24.21
N TYR A 677 -22.45 -4.50 24.41
CA TYR A 677 -23.32 -5.24 25.33
C TYR A 677 -23.28 -4.66 26.74
N PHE A 678 -22.10 -4.41 27.31
CA PHE A 678 -22.00 -3.88 28.67
C PHE A 678 -22.53 -2.44 28.78
N ILE A 679 -22.30 -1.59 27.79
CA ILE A 679 -22.85 -0.22 27.79
C ILE A 679 -24.36 -0.26 27.71
N LEU A 680 -24.93 -1.10 26.84
CA LEU A 680 -26.38 -1.26 26.73
C LEU A 680 -27.01 -1.87 28.00
N ALA A 681 -26.32 -2.84 28.62
CA ALA A 681 -26.76 -3.43 29.88
C ALA A 681 -26.83 -2.40 31.02
N ALA A 682 -25.83 -1.52 31.08
CA ALA A 682 -25.81 -0.39 32.03
C ALA A 682 -26.91 0.64 31.70
N GLN A 683 -27.13 0.95 30.44
CA GLN A 683 -28.14 1.92 29.99
C GLN A 683 -29.59 1.48 30.25
N PHE A 684 -29.90 0.21 29.95
CA PHE A 684 -31.24 -0.33 30.11
C PHE A 684 -31.50 -0.97 31.48
N GLU A 685 -30.48 -1.03 32.36
CA GLU A 685 -30.54 -1.73 33.65
C GLU A 685 -31.08 -3.18 33.50
N SER A 686 -30.68 -3.82 32.39
CA SER A 686 -31.17 -5.13 31.99
C SER A 686 -30.12 -5.92 31.25
N LEU A 687 -29.94 -7.20 31.56
CA LEU A 687 -28.98 -8.07 30.85
C LEU A 687 -29.62 -8.73 29.61
N THR A 688 -30.96 -8.75 29.49
CA THR A 688 -31.68 -9.43 28.42
C THR A 688 -32.02 -8.52 27.24
N LEU A 689 -32.31 -7.23 27.48
CA LEU A 689 -32.65 -6.27 26.42
C LEU A 689 -31.45 -6.04 25.45
N PRO A 690 -30.20 -5.91 25.89
CA PRO A 690 -29.06 -5.79 24.98
C PRO A 690 -28.93 -6.98 24.02
N LEU A 691 -29.26 -8.20 24.45
CA LEU A 691 -29.14 -9.37 23.57
C LEU A 691 -30.09 -9.29 22.36
N ILE A 692 -31.28 -8.71 22.56
CA ILE A 692 -32.24 -8.53 21.46
C ILE A 692 -31.74 -7.47 20.48
N LEU A 693 -31.22 -6.36 21.02
CA LEU A 693 -30.68 -5.30 20.19
C LEU A 693 -29.46 -5.79 19.38
N LEU A 694 -28.63 -6.62 19.99
CA LEU A 694 -27.42 -7.17 19.31
C LEU A 694 -27.75 -8.19 18.21
N ILE A 695 -28.98 -8.75 18.14
CA ILE A 695 -29.43 -9.60 17.02
C ILE A 695 -29.44 -8.82 15.69
N GLU A 696 -29.54 -7.51 15.76
CA GLU A 696 -29.47 -6.62 14.58
C GLU A 696 -28.15 -6.77 13.84
N ILE A 697 -27.02 -6.79 14.55
CA ILE A 697 -25.68 -6.84 13.96
C ILE A 697 -25.48 -8.03 13.00
N PRO A 698 -25.70 -9.29 13.39
CA PRO A 698 -25.57 -10.42 12.48
C PRO A 698 -26.47 -10.33 11.24
N LEU A 699 -27.70 -9.79 11.38
CA LEU A 699 -28.61 -9.63 10.26
C LEU A 699 -28.10 -8.60 9.27
N ASP A 700 -27.61 -7.47 9.76
CA ASP A 700 -27.10 -6.41 8.94
C ASP A 700 -25.78 -6.82 8.26
N VAL A 701 -24.90 -7.54 8.97
CA VAL A 701 -23.67 -8.10 8.40
C VAL A 701 -24.01 -9.11 7.29
N ALA A 702 -24.95 -10.02 7.51
CA ALA A 702 -25.35 -11.01 6.51
C ALA A 702 -25.85 -10.36 5.21
N PHE A 703 -26.65 -9.31 5.35
CA PHE A 703 -27.15 -8.57 4.20
C PHE A 703 -26.05 -7.74 3.52
N THR A 704 -25.17 -7.12 4.29
CA THR A 704 -24.04 -6.35 3.77
C THR A 704 -23.10 -7.24 2.97
N VAL A 705 -22.78 -8.43 3.48
CA VAL A 705 -21.98 -9.43 2.77
C VAL A 705 -22.63 -9.84 1.44
N LEU A 706 -23.96 -9.98 1.42
CA LEU A 706 -24.71 -10.24 0.18
C LEU A 706 -24.53 -9.09 -0.84
N ILE A 707 -24.65 -7.85 -0.39
CA ILE A 707 -24.46 -6.68 -1.28
C ILE A 707 -23.02 -6.57 -1.77
N LEU A 708 -22.02 -6.81 -0.93
CA LEU A 708 -20.61 -6.83 -1.34
C LEU A 708 -20.38 -7.88 -2.44
N TRP A 709 -20.94 -9.07 -2.28
CA TRP A 709 -20.88 -10.13 -3.27
C TRP A 709 -21.52 -9.74 -4.61
N ILE A 710 -22.72 -9.15 -4.58
CA ILE A 710 -23.42 -8.66 -5.79
C ILE A 710 -22.64 -7.54 -6.47
N SER A 711 -21.98 -6.68 -5.68
CA SER A 711 -21.18 -5.56 -6.19
C SER A 711 -19.80 -5.99 -6.69
N GLY A 712 -19.42 -7.27 -6.54
CA GLY A 712 -18.09 -7.77 -6.92
C GLY A 712 -16.93 -7.22 -6.06
N ILE A 713 -17.24 -6.76 -4.84
CA ILE A 713 -16.24 -6.19 -3.93
C ILE A 713 -15.74 -7.28 -2.98
N SER A 714 -14.42 -7.39 -2.86
CA SER A 714 -13.77 -8.31 -1.93
C SER A 714 -14.00 -7.93 -0.47
N LEU A 715 -13.96 -8.92 0.41
CA LEU A 715 -13.90 -8.67 1.85
C LEU A 715 -12.47 -8.24 2.21
N ASN A 716 -12.29 -6.96 2.39
CA ASN A 716 -11.01 -6.33 2.69
C ASN A 716 -11.06 -5.54 3.99
N LEU A 717 -9.91 -5.02 4.42
CA LEU A 717 -9.78 -4.26 5.65
C LEU A 717 -10.77 -3.09 5.73
N MET A 718 -10.99 -2.37 4.63
CA MET A 718 -11.92 -1.23 4.58
C MET A 718 -13.39 -1.65 4.71
N SER A 719 -13.80 -2.73 4.03
CA SER A 719 -15.15 -3.26 4.17
C SER A 719 -15.43 -3.81 5.58
N MET A 720 -14.42 -4.43 6.21
CA MET A 720 -14.54 -4.94 7.58
C MET A 720 -14.69 -3.82 8.61
N ILE A 721 -13.92 -2.73 8.44
CA ILE A 721 -14.12 -1.53 9.26
C ILE A 721 -15.50 -0.93 9.04
N GLY A 722 -15.97 -0.92 7.79
CA GLY A 722 -17.33 -0.53 7.48
C GLY A 722 -18.35 -1.36 8.28
N ILE A 723 -18.16 -2.67 8.40
CA ILE A 723 -19.00 -3.56 9.22
C ILE A 723 -18.97 -3.16 10.71
N VAL A 724 -17.78 -2.91 11.25
CA VAL A 724 -17.63 -2.49 12.66
C VAL A 724 -18.37 -1.19 12.91
N VAL A 725 -18.11 -0.18 12.08
CA VAL A 725 -18.71 1.15 12.21
C VAL A 725 -20.22 1.13 12.02
N MET A 726 -20.71 0.40 11.00
CA MET A 726 -22.13 0.21 10.73
C MET A 726 -22.84 -0.35 11.97
N SER A 727 -22.25 -1.37 12.61
CA SER A 727 -22.82 -1.99 13.81
C SER A 727 -23.11 -0.98 14.92
N GLY A 728 -22.28 0.08 15.03
CA GLY A 728 -22.49 1.12 16.01
C GLY A 728 -23.53 2.16 15.67
N ILE A 729 -23.61 2.47 14.40
CA ILE A 729 -24.57 3.49 13.94
C ILE A 729 -25.99 2.96 13.98
N VAL A 730 -26.19 1.75 13.46
CA VAL A 730 -27.53 1.15 13.31
C VAL A 730 -28.19 0.87 14.68
N ILE A 731 -27.44 0.34 15.62
CA ILE A 731 -27.94 0.06 16.96
C ILE A 731 -28.50 1.30 17.66
N ASN A 732 -27.95 2.49 17.38
CA ASN A 732 -28.42 3.73 17.97
C ASN A 732 -29.89 4.00 17.68
N ASP A 733 -30.37 3.71 16.46
CA ASP A 733 -31.76 3.86 16.08
C ASP A 733 -32.68 2.89 16.86
N SER A 734 -32.23 1.66 17.05
CA SER A 734 -32.93 0.63 17.81
C SER A 734 -33.00 0.94 19.31
N ILE A 735 -31.94 1.51 19.89
CA ILE A 735 -31.91 1.97 21.28
C ILE A 735 -33.00 3.01 21.52
N LEU A 736 -33.02 4.06 20.71
CA LEU A 736 -33.98 5.17 20.85
C LEU A 736 -35.41 4.70 20.66
N LYS A 737 -35.65 3.73 19.79
CA LYS A 737 -36.95 3.16 19.56
C LYS A 737 -37.44 2.31 20.72
N ILE A 738 -36.61 1.40 21.21
CA ILE A 738 -36.95 0.54 22.35
C ILE A 738 -37.20 1.37 23.62
N ASP A 739 -36.35 2.38 23.89
CA ASP A 739 -36.54 3.32 24.99
C ASP A 739 -37.94 4.00 24.90
N THR A 740 -38.32 4.43 23.70
CA THR A 740 -39.64 5.03 23.48
C THR A 740 -40.79 4.04 23.74
N ILE A 741 -40.67 2.80 23.29
CA ILE A 741 -41.64 1.74 23.52
C ILE A 741 -41.80 1.46 25.04
N ILE A 742 -40.66 1.33 25.76
CA ILE A 742 -40.64 1.07 27.21
C ILE A 742 -41.32 2.23 27.97
N ARG A 743 -41.07 3.48 27.61
CA ARG A 743 -41.70 4.64 28.21
C ARG A 743 -43.24 4.65 27.99
N LEU A 744 -43.69 4.31 26.77
CA LEU A 744 -45.09 4.20 26.44
C LEU A 744 -45.77 3.05 27.19
N GLN A 745 -45.13 1.93 27.34
CA GLN A 745 -45.59 0.80 28.13
C GLN A 745 -45.70 1.15 29.64
N ARG A 746 -44.70 1.86 30.16
CA ARG A 746 -44.75 2.35 31.54
C ARG A 746 -45.83 3.40 31.80
N SER A 747 -46.29 4.10 30.73
CA SER A 747 -47.42 5.03 30.78
C SER A 747 -48.79 4.35 30.71
N GLY A 748 -48.85 3.00 30.63
CA GLY A 748 -50.07 2.21 30.70
C GLY A 748 -50.60 1.74 29.33
N LEU A 749 -49.91 1.95 28.23
CA LEU A 749 -50.34 1.45 26.92
C LEU A 749 -50.13 -0.07 26.79
N PRO A 750 -51.05 -0.81 26.15
CA PRO A 750 -50.87 -2.23 25.86
C PRO A 750 -49.62 -2.47 25.01
N LEU A 751 -48.96 -3.63 25.15
CA LEU A 751 -47.70 -3.93 24.49
C LEU A 751 -47.70 -3.71 22.96
N GLU A 752 -48.71 -4.24 22.25
CA GLU A 752 -48.81 -4.10 20.78
C GLU A 752 -49.04 -2.65 20.36
N GLU A 753 -49.88 -1.90 21.10
CA GLU A 753 -50.13 -0.49 20.85
C GLU A 753 -48.88 0.37 21.19
N ALA A 754 -48.16 0.06 22.27
CA ALA A 754 -46.92 0.73 22.64
C ALA A 754 -45.83 0.54 21.58
N ILE A 755 -45.73 -0.66 21.01
CA ILE A 755 -44.78 -0.96 19.91
C ILE A 755 -45.15 -0.19 18.64
N HIS A 756 -46.46 -0.19 18.26
CA HIS A 756 -46.92 0.53 17.08
C HIS A 756 -46.73 2.03 17.22
N GLU A 757 -47.18 2.62 18.32
CA GLU A 757 -47.10 4.06 18.58
C GLU A 757 -45.65 4.52 18.72
N GLY A 758 -44.83 3.73 19.42
CA GLY A 758 -43.39 4.00 19.53
C GLY A 758 -42.69 4.02 18.15
N GLY A 759 -43.12 3.10 17.28
CA GLY A 759 -42.63 3.06 15.92
C GLY A 759 -43.04 4.26 15.08
N VAL A 760 -44.32 4.65 15.15
CA VAL A 760 -44.86 5.85 14.44
C VAL A 760 -44.14 7.12 14.90
N ARG A 761 -43.91 7.29 16.20
CA ARG A 761 -43.20 8.45 16.76
C ARG A 761 -41.74 8.55 16.31
N ARG A 762 -41.07 7.41 16.16
CA ARG A 762 -39.67 7.35 15.78
C ARG A 762 -39.44 7.16 14.28
N LEU A 763 -40.46 6.93 13.47
CA LEU A 763 -40.36 6.67 12.04
C LEU A 763 -39.60 7.78 11.30
N LYS A 764 -40.07 9.04 11.48
CA LYS A 764 -39.44 10.18 10.78
C LYS A 764 -38.03 10.45 11.21
N PRO A 765 -37.67 10.53 12.53
CA PRO A 765 -36.29 10.69 12.97
C PRO A 765 -35.38 9.61 12.40
N ILE A 766 -35.71 8.33 12.52
CA ILE A 766 -34.90 7.21 12.05
C ILE A 766 -34.67 7.28 10.53
N LEU A 767 -35.73 7.52 9.74
CA LEU A 767 -35.55 7.67 8.29
C LEU A 767 -34.70 8.89 7.92
N MET A 768 -34.82 9.98 8.69
CA MET A 768 -34.00 11.17 8.47
C MET A 768 -32.53 10.91 8.74
N THR A 769 -32.19 10.32 9.88
CA THR A 769 -30.80 10.02 10.25
C THR A 769 -30.18 9.06 9.25
N SER A 770 -30.81 7.93 8.97
CA SER A 770 -30.30 6.94 8.02
C SER A 770 -30.09 7.49 6.61
N LEU A 771 -31.10 8.21 6.06
CA LEU A 771 -30.97 8.80 4.72
C LEU A 771 -29.92 9.91 4.66
N THR A 772 -29.81 10.72 5.71
CA THR A 772 -28.78 11.78 5.76
C THR A 772 -27.38 11.20 5.76
N THR A 773 -27.13 10.16 6.55
CA THR A 773 -25.84 9.48 6.61
C THR A 773 -25.54 8.76 5.29
N ILE A 774 -26.53 8.09 4.68
CA ILE A 774 -26.38 7.48 3.35
C ILE A 774 -25.99 8.54 2.33
N PHE A 775 -26.71 9.66 2.25
CA PHE A 775 -26.41 10.72 1.30
C PHE A 775 -25.07 11.42 1.54
N ALA A 776 -24.61 11.49 2.78
CA ALA A 776 -23.27 12.01 3.10
C ALA A 776 -22.14 11.12 2.53
N LEU A 777 -22.39 9.80 2.42
CA LEU A 777 -21.41 8.84 1.91
C LEU A 777 -21.48 8.63 0.39
N VAL A 778 -22.60 9.01 -0.24
CA VAL A 778 -22.82 8.83 -1.70
C VAL A 778 -21.72 9.44 -2.56
N PRO A 779 -21.16 10.64 -2.30
CA PRO A 779 -20.07 11.19 -3.09
C PRO A 779 -18.83 10.30 -3.16
N MET A 780 -18.58 9.49 -2.14
CA MET A 780 -17.45 8.56 -2.08
C MET A 780 -17.59 7.33 -3.00
N LEU A 781 -18.73 7.14 -3.64
CA LEU A 781 -18.96 6.01 -4.55
C LEU A 781 -18.40 6.27 -5.97
N TRP A 782 -18.31 7.51 -6.39
CA TRP A 782 -17.99 7.89 -7.79
C TRP A 782 -16.63 8.55 -7.99
N GLY A 783 -15.85 8.79 -6.97
CA GLY A 783 -14.50 9.29 -7.12
C GLY A 783 -13.55 8.27 -7.74
N ASN A 784 -12.64 8.72 -8.61
CA ASN A 784 -11.60 7.89 -9.24
C ASN A 784 -10.21 8.11 -8.66
N ASP A 785 -10.08 8.95 -7.65
CA ASP A 785 -8.84 9.17 -6.94
C ASP A 785 -8.56 8.06 -5.91
N ILE A 786 -7.30 7.90 -5.53
CA ILE A 786 -6.85 6.85 -4.62
C ILE A 786 -7.59 6.90 -3.28
N GLY A 787 -7.80 8.10 -2.72
CA GLY A 787 -8.50 8.28 -1.44
C GLY A 787 -9.94 7.78 -1.48
N THR A 788 -10.67 8.10 -2.54
CA THR A 788 -12.06 7.67 -2.73
C THR A 788 -12.15 6.17 -3.04
N GLN A 789 -11.24 5.64 -3.88
CA GLN A 789 -11.21 4.20 -4.18
C GLN A 789 -10.94 3.36 -2.93
N LEU A 790 -10.03 3.79 -2.06
CA LEU A 790 -9.76 3.15 -0.77
C LEU A 790 -11.01 3.11 0.13
N GLN A 791 -11.78 4.20 0.16
CA GLN A 791 -12.95 4.34 1.03
C GLN A 791 -14.23 3.73 0.44
N ARG A 792 -14.25 3.43 -0.85
CA ARG A 792 -15.43 2.91 -1.57
C ARG A 792 -15.99 1.62 -0.95
N PRO A 793 -15.18 0.58 -0.63
CA PRO A 793 -15.72 -0.62 0.02
C PRO A 793 -16.35 -0.33 1.38
N MET A 794 -15.74 0.52 2.19
CA MET A 794 -16.30 0.96 3.47
C MET A 794 -17.62 1.71 3.27
N SER A 795 -17.70 2.62 2.30
CA SER A 795 -18.92 3.39 2.03
C SER A 795 -20.06 2.50 1.56
N ILE A 796 -19.80 1.52 0.68
CA ILE A 796 -20.80 0.54 0.23
C ILE A 796 -21.28 -0.32 1.40
N THR A 797 -20.39 -0.76 2.25
CA THR A 797 -20.70 -1.51 3.47
C THR A 797 -21.62 -0.71 4.39
N LEU A 798 -21.29 0.55 4.63
CA LEU A 798 -22.10 1.42 5.49
C LEU A 798 -23.47 1.72 4.88
N ILE A 799 -23.54 2.06 3.60
CA ILE A 799 -24.81 2.35 2.91
C ILE A 799 -25.72 1.14 2.90
N SER A 800 -25.19 -0.05 2.57
CA SER A 800 -25.95 -1.29 2.56
C SER A 800 -26.44 -1.68 3.96
N GLY A 801 -25.56 -1.61 4.93
CA GLY A 801 -25.89 -1.93 6.32
C GLY A 801 -26.89 -0.96 6.93
N MET A 802 -26.74 0.34 6.72
CA MET A 802 -27.71 1.33 7.19
C MET A 802 -29.08 1.20 6.51
N THR A 803 -29.12 0.81 5.23
CA THR A 803 -30.39 0.60 4.51
C THR A 803 -31.16 -0.55 5.11
N ILE A 804 -30.53 -1.69 5.33
CA ILE A 804 -31.20 -2.85 5.93
C ILE A 804 -31.40 -2.65 7.43
N GLY A 805 -30.45 -2.08 8.14
CA GLY A 805 -30.51 -1.82 9.57
C GLY A 805 -31.70 -0.92 9.94
N THR A 806 -31.95 0.11 9.12
CA THR A 806 -33.19 0.92 9.29
C THR A 806 -34.43 0.06 9.20
N PHE A 807 -34.50 -0.88 8.27
CA PHE A 807 -35.64 -1.80 8.16
C PHE A 807 -35.70 -2.75 9.36
N VAL A 808 -34.58 -3.33 9.77
CA VAL A 808 -34.48 -4.24 10.92
C VAL A 808 -34.86 -3.52 12.20
N SER A 809 -34.35 -2.33 12.44
CA SER A 809 -34.68 -1.45 13.56
C SER A 809 -36.18 -1.11 13.61
N LEU A 810 -36.76 -0.75 12.45
CA LEU A 810 -38.17 -0.36 12.42
C LEU A 810 -39.15 -1.52 12.59
N PHE A 811 -38.85 -2.72 12.17
CA PHE A 811 -39.81 -3.82 12.09
C PHE A 811 -39.38 -5.09 12.81
N ILE A 812 -38.15 -5.49 12.72
CA ILE A 812 -37.69 -6.80 13.22
C ILE A 812 -37.34 -6.74 14.71
N ILE A 813 -36.58 -5.74 15.15
CA ILE A 813 -36.25 -5.58 16.59
C ILE A 813 -37.50 -5.46 17.47
N PRO A 814 -38.53 -4.66 17.12
CA PRO A 814 -39.79 -4.64 17.88
C PRO A 814 -40.53 -5.97 17.92
N LEU A 815 -40.40 -6.79 16.86
CA LEU A 815 -40.97 -8.13 16.85
C LEU A 815 -40.26 -9.06 17.84
N PHE A 816 -38.92 -9.01 17.93
CA PHE A 816 -38.15 -9.76 18.93
C PHE A 816 -38.43 -9.26 20.35
N TYR A 817 -38.57 -7.95 20.55
CA TYR A 817 -38.98 -7.37 21.82
C TYR A 817 -40.37 -7.86 22.25
N TYR A 818 -41.36 -7.94 21.34
CA TYR A 818 -42.66 -8.50 21.60
C TYR A 818 -42.60 -9.97 22.09
N TYR A 819 -41.79 -10.81 21.46
CA TYR A 819 -41.63 -12.20 21.88
C TYR A 819 -40.99 -12.32 23.28
N LEU A 820 -39.98 -11.49 23.57
CA LEU A 820 -39.34 -11.49 24.89
C LEU A 820 -40.33 -11.11 26.00
N GLU A 821 -41.01 -9.98 25.85
CA GLU A 821 -41.99 -9.52 26.84
C GLU A 821 -43.09 -10.52 27.04
N ARG A 822 -43.53 -11.18 26.02
CA ARG A 822 -44.57 -12.23 26.13
C ARG A 822 -44.06 -13.45 26.92
N ILE A 823 -42.81 -13.83 26.77
CA ILE A 823 -42.19 -14.90 27.57
C ILE A 823 -42.09 -14.48 29.03
N PHE A 824 -41.72 -13.22 29.33
CA PHE A 824 -41.63 -12.72 30.69
C PHE A 824 -43.01 -12.59 31.36
N ILE A 825 -44.04 -12.14 30.65
CA ILE A 825 -45.41 -12.07 31.15
C ILE A 825 -45.96 -13.48 31.43
N SER A 826 -45.70 -14.45 30.55
CA SER A 826 -46.07 -15.86 30.73
C SER A 826 -45.39 -16.55 31.91
N ARG A 827 -44.20 -16.08 32.34
CA ARG A 827 -43.50 -16.61 33.51
C ARG A 827 -43.92 -15.95 34.83
N LYS A 828 -44.55 -14.78 34.78
CA LYS A 828 -45.12 -14.09 35.95
C LYS A 828 -46.54 -14.46 36.26
N GLN A 829 -47.27 -15.09 35.33
CA GLN A 829 -48.52 -15.79 35.55
C GLN A 829 -48.29 -17.28 35.88
#